data_d7110375a9298c8ef209e479e682c1ae
#
_entry.id   d7110375a9298c8ef209e479e682c1ae
#
_cell.length_a   1.000
_cell.length_b   1.000
_cell.length_c   1.000
_cell.angle_alpha   90.00
_cell.angle_beta   90.00
_cell.angle_gamma   90.00
#
_symmetry.space_group_name_H-M   'P 1'
#
loop_
_entity.id
_entity.type
_entity.pdbx_description
1 polymer ?
#
loop_
_entity_poly.entity_id
_entity_poly.type
_entity_poly.pdbx_seq_one_letter_code
_entity_poly.pdbx_strand_id
1 'polypeptide(L)'
;MSNTPRNILVVGAGPAAWRFVRAYHEGAEAAGRAADTITVLNDEPYTPYDRVAIEQLFKDPEKDLTLGDPELWNAETINLVNNCHAEKLDRNRRVVTDTEGNEYPYDVLIFATGSRAVRIPILNSDAAHVFRTVDDVKNMVSEVNRLQSTLGRAPRGIVVGGGLLGLEAAEGLKELGAEPTILDVAPWLLSVEVDQGGGYAVNAQIKATGIDIETGVFISGINKDADGNVVSVSIADSPSEDANIRTLPADMVVFGAGIRPNDELASAADMHMGERGGIVVNDACHTSDEHIWAIGEVACVLGRTWGLVAPANAMADAVAANLLNDNEEAKVEEFDIATKLKFSGVQVAGFGDRRGTTEGCLEVLFADPARGMYQKIVTSGDAKTLLGGVFVGDTAPFDSLKPLLGRELPAEPNVYLTAAGGGDGIPDTELPDDAILCSCNNISFGTVREAIVDGNHDVASLKACTTAGTQCGSCVPMLQKTLEQQMKKMGLTVSKALCEHFDFSRAELAEAVRLTNLDDFDSVIARFGHGGDGCAICKPTVASILSSFRNSYVLDSGRGGLQETNDRALANMQKDGTYSVVPRIPAGEIPAKKLAVIAEVAEEFGLYTKITGAQRIGMYGARLEQLPYIWERLVDAGFESGQAYGKSLRNVKSCLGSSWCRFGVQDSVGMAVNLENRYRGLRSPHKFKFGVSGCNRECAEAQGKDVGLIATSNGWNLYLGGNGGATPAHGRLFVKDASSEDVVRYIDRYLMYYIRTADKLQRTARWLEDLDEEHGDGLAHLQSVLIEDSLGVCEDLERDMQRHVDSYEDEWAATLKDERRLRRFRAFINEPNGSDEASHLFVLEREQIRPATPEEIAAVKAGESNTVLVTGTKIPVGKPSDLNPVPAA
;
A
#
# COMPACT_ATOMS: atom_id res chain seq x y z
N MET A 1 25.05 37.84 -24.90
CA MET A 1 25.08 36.85 -23.81
C MET A 1 26.47 36.23 -23.84
N SER A 2 27.28 36.32 -22.77
CA SER A 2 28.61 35.72 -22.75
C SER A 2 28.43 34.19 -22.59
N ASN A 3 28.86 33.45 -23.60
CA ASN A 3 28.80 31.97 -23.63
C ASN A 3 29.99 31.37 -22.84
N THR A 4 30.44 32.02 -21.79
CA THR A 4 31.52 31.52 -20.95
C THR A 4 30.98 30.46 -19.99
N PRO A 5 31.57 29.25 -19.96
CA PRO A 5 31.17 28.20 -19.01
C PRO A 5 31.27 28.72 -17.57
N ARG A 6 30.28 28.36 -16.73
CA ARG A 6 30.21 28.75 -15.32
C ARG A 6 30.50 27.56 -14.43
N ASN A 7 31.14 27.84 -13.30
CA ASN A 7 31.25 26.88 -12.20
C ASN A 7 30.11 27.12 -11.20
N ILE A 8 29.14 26.24 -11.18
CA ILE A 8 28.04 26.28 -10.21
C ILE A 8 28.42 25.39 -9.04
N LEU A 9 28.46 25.97 -7.85
CA LEU A 9 28.74 25.25 -6.62
C LEU A 9 27.44 25.12 -5.80
N VAL A 10 27.05 23.89 -5.46
CA VAL A 10 25.91 23.60 -4.59
C VAL A 10 26.42 23.07 -3.26
N VAL A 11 26.07 23.71 -2.16
CA VAL A 11 26.41 23.23 -0.82
C VAL A 11 25.22 22.55 -0.20
N GLY A 12 25.35 21.23 0.00
CA GLY A 12 24.29 20.32 0.44
C GLY A 12 23.75 19.46 -0.72
N ALA A 13 23.46 18.20 -0.43
CA ALA A 13 23.03 17.19 -1.39
C ALA A 13 21.68 16.54 -1.03
N GLY A 14 20.74 17.32 -0.50
CA GLY A 14 19.38 16.86 -0.21
C GLY A 14 18.45 16.92 -1.42
N PRO A 15 17.13 16.67 -1.23
CA PRO A 15 16.11 16.69 -2.30
C PRO A 15 16.06 18.00 -3.10
N ALA A 16 16.26 19.16 -2.46
CA ALA A 16 16.29 20.46 -3.14
C ALA A 16 17.49 20.57 -4.10
N ALA A 17 18.68 20.14 -3.66
CA ALA A 17 19.88 20.12 -4.49
C ALA A 17 19.70 19.17 -5.69
N TRP A 18 19.22 17.96 -5.45
CA TRP A 18 18.92 17.00 -6.52
C TRP A 18 17.95 17.59 -7.54
N ARG A 19 16.85 18.22 -7.09
CA ARG A 19 15.87 18.84 -7.98
C ARG A 19 16.49 19.93 -8.84
N PHE A 20 17.32 20.80 -8.24
CA PHE A 20 18.04 21.85 -8.95
C PHE A 20 19.00 21.27 -9.99
N VAL A 21 19.86 20.32 -9.58
CA VAL A 21 20.87 19.71 -10.48
C VAL A 21 20.18 19.07 -11.67
N ARG A 22 19.10 18.33 -11.43
CA ARG A 22 18.31 17.70 -12.49
C ARG A 22 17.69 18.72 -13.44
N ALA A 23 16.96 19.70 -12.92
CA ALA A 23 16.26 20.70 -13.73
C ALA A 23 17.26 21.53 -14.58
N TYR A 24 18.41 21.89 -13.97
CA TYR A 24 19.44 22.60 -14.66
C TYR A 24 20.10 21.77 -15.76
N HIS A 25 20.49 20.53 -15.46
CA HIS A 25 21.13 19.61 -16.38
C HIS A 25 20.23 19.30 -17.60
N GLU A 26 18.95 18.99 -17.37
CA GLU A 26 17.99 18.72 -18.43
C GLU A 26 17.74 19.94 -19.35
N GLY A 27 17.80 21.15 -18.79
CA GLY A 27 17.60 22.40 -19.57
C GLY A 27 18.86 22.97 -20.21
N ALA A 28 20.05 22.53 -19.78
CA ALA A 28 21.30 23.19 -20.11
C ALA A 28 21.62 23.18 -21.61
N GLU A 29 21.37 22.10 -22.33
CA GLU A 29 21.63 22.01 -23.78
C GLU A 29 20.75 23.00 -24.56
N ALA A 30 19.46 23.03 -24.29
CA ALA A 30 18.49 23.91 -24.94
C ALA A 30 18.78 25.41 -24.65
N ALA A 31 19.32 25.72 -23.47
CA ALA A 31 19.71 27.08 -23.05
C ALA A 31 21.11 27.48 -23.53
N GLY A 32 21.85 26.62 -24.24
CA GLY A 32 23.24 26.89 -24.64
C GLY A 32 24.23 26.90 -23.47
N ARG A 33 23.92 26.16 -22.39
CA ARG A 33 24.70 26.06 -21.13
C ARG A 33 25.33 24.69 -20.90
N ALA A 34 25.40 23.84 -21.93
CA ALA A 34 25.90 22.46 -21.81
C ALA A 34 27.36 22.35 -21.33
N ALA A 35 28.13 23.43 -21.38
CA ALA A 35 29.51 23.49 -20.89
C ALA A 35 29.62 23.96 -19.44
N ASP A 36 28.54 24.36 -18.78
CA ASP A 36 28.55 24.73 -17.36
C ASP A 36 28.81 23.48 -16.49
N THR A 37 29.55 23.62 -15.42
CA THR A 37 29.85 22.51 -14.50
C THR A 37 29.16 22.71 -13.16
N ILE A 38 28.68 21.66 -12.57
CA ILE A 38 28.03 21.68 -11.26
C ILE A 38 28.85 20.83 -10.30
N THR A 39 29.38 21.46 -9.23
CA THR A 39 29.97 20.72 -8.12
C THR A 39 29.02 20.73 -6.92
N VAL A 40 28.72 19.57 -6.38
CA VAL A 40 27.82 19.40 -5.22
C VAL A 40 28.63 18.89 -4.04
N LEU A 41 28.70 19.68 -2.95
CA LEU A 41 29.36 19.29 -1.70
C LEU A 41 28.34 18.63 -0.78
N ASN A 42 28.59 17.37 -0.44
CA ASN A 42 27.75 16.54 0.38
C ASN A 42 28.45 16.17 1.69
N ASP A 43 27.88 16.58 2.81
CA ASP A 43 28.40 16.27 4.16
C ASP A 43 28.21 14.78 4.54
N GLU A 44 27.32 14.07 3.86
CA GLU A 44 27.02 12.67 4.11
C GLU A 44 27.78 11.73 3.13
N PRO A 45 28.01 10.45 3.50
CA PRO A 45 28.68 9.49 2.63
C PRO A 45 27.79 8.91 1.52
N TYR A 46 26.48 9.23 1.52
CA TYR A 46 25.47 8.65 0.65
C TYR A 46 25.24 9.50 -0.59
N THR A 47 24.89 8.85 -1.71
CA THR A 47 24.27 9.54 -2.85
C THR A 47 22.98 10.23 -2.36
N PRO A 48 22.58 11.38 -2.92
CA PRO A 48 21.35 12.05 -2.54
C PRO A 48 20.15 11.11 -2.50
N TYR A 49 19.43 11.11 -1.40
CA TYR A 49 18.34 10.16 -1.11
C TYR A 49 17.06 10.85 -0.65
N ASP A 50 15.94 10.14 -0.76
CA ASP A 50 14.61 10.60 -0.34
C ASP A 50 14.50 10.61 1.20
N ARG A 51 14.62 11.80 1.79
CA ARG A 51 14.49 12.01 3.23
C ARG A 51 13.06 11.83 3.75
N VAL A 52 12.06 11.87 2.87
CA VAL A 52 10.65 11.64 3.25
C VAL A 52 10.36 10.16 3.47
N ALA A 53 11.19 9.30 2.89
CA ALA A 53 11.00 7.85 2.92
C ALA A 53 11.94 7.13 3.92
N ILE A 54 12.69 7.86 4.76
CA ILE A 54 13.69 7.24 5.67
C ILE A 54 13.07 6.32 6.73
N GLU A 55 11.79 6.49 7.06
CA GLU A 55 11.06 5.59 7.95
C GLU A 55 11.00 4.14 7.41
N GLN A 56 11.16 3.95 6.11
CA GLN A 56 11.18 2.60 5.51
C GLN A 56 12.40 1.79 5.94
N LEU A 57 13.48 2.45 6.35
CA LEU A 57 14.69 1.80 6.85
C LEU A 57 14.50 1.09 8.20
N PHE A 58 13.46 1.41 8.96
CA PHE A 58 13.12 0.64 10.16
C PHE A 58 12.64 -0.78 9.82
N LYS A 59 12.00 -0.95 8.66
CA LYS A 59 11.50 -2.26 8.16
C LYS A 59 12.54 -2.98 7.32
N ASP A 60 13.25 -2.24 6.49
CA ASP A 60 14.23 -2.76 5.53
C ASP A 60 15.48 -1.85 5.55
N PRO A 61 16.48 -2.17 6.41
CA PRO A 61 17.68 -1.35 6.54
C PRO A 61 18.53 -1.20 5.27
N GLU A 62 18.33 -2.10 4.30
CA GLU A 62 19.04 -2.09 3.00
C GLU A 62 18.21 -1.45 1.87
N LYS A 63 17.08 -0.84 2.22
CA LYS A 63 16.21 -0.19 1.25
C LYS A 63 16.97 0.91 0.50
N ASP A 64 16.97 0.82 -0.83
CA ASP A 64 17.50 1.90 -1.68
C ASP A 64 16.52 3.09 -1.69
N LEU A 65 16.98 4.22 -1.20
CA LEU A 65 16.24 5.49 -1.17
C LEU A 65 16.86 6.53 -2.12
N THR A 66 17.79 6.15 -2.99
CA THR A 66 18.49 7.06 -3.91
C THR A 66 17.51 7.86 -4.76
N LEU A 67 17.69 9.17 -4.83
CA LEU A 67 16.88 10.07 -5.65
C LEU A 67 17.35 10.08 -7.10
N GLY A 68 16.42 9.83 -7.99
CA GLY A 68 16.59 9.93 -9.43
C GLY A 68 17.40 8.78 -10.04
N ASP A 69 17.81 8.98 -11.29
CA ASP A 69 18.64 8.03 -12.03
C ASP A 69 20.11 8.17 -11.58
N PRO A 70 20.80 7.08 -11.23
CA PRO A 70 22.23 7.11 -10.95
C PRO A 70 23.08 7.71 -12.09
N GLU A 71 22.60 7.66 -13.34
CA GLU A 71 23.27 8.27 -14.49
C GLU A 71 23.44 9.78 -14.36
N LEU A 72 22.52 10.48 -13.70
CA LEU A 72 22.63 11.92 -13.46
C LEU A 72 23.92 12.27 -12.72
N TRP A 73 24.26 11.52 -11.66
CA TRP A 73 25.45 11.77 -10.84
C TRP A 73 26.75 11.31 -11.49
N ASN A 74 26.69 10.59 -12.61
CA ASN A 74 27.82 10.15 -13.40
C ASN A 74 28.07 11.04 -14.66
N ALA A 75 27.24 12.08 -14.86
CA ALA A 75 27.43 12.99 -15.99
C ALA A 75 28.75 13.75 -15.90
N GLU A 76 29.48 13.94 -17.02
CA GLU A 76 30.80 14.60 -17.06
C GLU A 76 30.78 16.04 -16.51
N THR A 77 29.62 16.71 -16.56
CA THR A 77 29.44 18.09 -16.08
C THR A 77 29.04 18.18 -14.60
N ILE A 78 28.80 17.05 -13.93
CA ILE A 78 28.37 17.01 -12.53
C ILE A 78 29.43 16.31 -11.69
N ASN A 79 29.87 16.98 -10.62
CA ASN A 79 30.84 16.46 -9.67
C ASN A 79 30.23 16.41 -8.27
N LEU A 80 29.87 15.21 -7.80
CA LEU A 80 29.38 14.97 -6.44
C LEU A 80 30.55 14.63 -5.52
N VAL A 81 30.79 15.46 -4.52
CA VAL A 81 31.87 15.30 -3.51
C VAL A 81 31.23 14.91 -2.19
N ASN A 82 31.23 13.60 -1.86
CA ASN A 82 30.74 13.07 -0.59
C ASN A 82 31.73 13.23 0.55
N ASN A 83 31.24 13.19 1.80
CA ASN A 83 32.00 13.42 3.04
C ASN A 83 32.74 14.76 3.02
N CYS A 84 32.13 15.78 2.44
CA CYS A 84 32.71 17.10 2.27
C CYS A 84 31.92 18.14 3.07
N HIS A 85 32.42 18.50 4.26
CA HIS A 85 31.79 19.52 5.10
C HIS A 85 32.35 20.92 4.74
N ALA A 86 31.47 21.78 4.20
CA ALA A 86 31.82 23.17 3.88
C ALA A 86 31.96 24.00 5.17
N GLU A 87 33.15 24.47 5.49
CA GLU A 87 33.47 25.14 6.75
C GLU A 87 33.53 26.68 6.63
N LYS A 88 34.04 27.20 5.51
CA LYS A 88 34.22 28.63 5.33
C LYS A 88 33.82 29.12 3.95
N LEU A 89 33.19 30.30 3.89
CA LEU A 89 32.82 31.00 2.67
C LEU A 89 33.60 32.35 2.61
N ASP A 90 34.41 32.51 1.57
CA ASP A 90 35.00 33.79 1.22
C ASP A 90 34.28 34.41 0.01
N ARG A 91 33.37 35.32 0.25
CA ARG A 91 32.50 35.95 -0.77
C ARG A 91 33.32 36.83 -1.72
N ASN A 92 34.41 37.43 -1.24
CA ASN A 92 35.26 38.33 -2.07
C ASN A 92 36.09 37.51 -3.07
N ARG A 93 36.58 36.34 -2.65
CA ARG A 93 37.35 35.45 -3.53
C ARG A 93 36.42 34.48 -4.30
N ARG A 94 35.17 34.40 -3.94
CA ARG A 94 34.19 33.43 -4.45
C ARG A 94 34.66 31.98 -4.29
N VAL A 95 35.02 31.62 -3.05
CA VAL A 95 35.55 30.31 -2.73
C VAL A 95 34.86 29.78 -1.47
N VAL A 96 34.45 28.53 -1.50
CA VAL A 96 34.07 27.74 -0.31
C VAL A 96 35.25 26.84 0.04
N THR A 97 35.62 26.75 1.33
CA THR A 97 36.66 25.88 1.84
C THR A 97 36.03 24.81 2.72
N ASP A 98 36.43 23.56 2.56
CA ASP A 98 35.98 22.45 3.41
C ASP A 98 36.88 22.29 4.67
N THR A 99 36.51 21.37 5.56
CA THR A 99 37.24 21.06 6.78
C THR A 99 38.64 20.46 6.55
N GLU A 100 38.92 19.95 5.35
CA GLU A 100 40.26 19.44 4.96
C GLU A 100 41.11 20.51 4.33
N GLY A 101 40.58 21.73 4.11
CA GLY A 101 41.27 22.87 3.52
C GLY A 101 41.25 22.91 1.99
N ASN A 102 40.41 22.06 1.34
CA ASN A 102 40.23 22.13 -0.11
C ASN A 102 39.39 23.35 -0.47
N GLU A 103 39.78 24.06 -1.53
CA GLU A 103 39.10 25.26 -2.02
C GLU A 103 38.24 24.94 -3.25
N TYR A 104 36.98 25.35 -3.22
CA TYR A 104 35.99 25.20 -4.31
C TYR A 104 35.60 26.59 -4.82
N PRO A 105 36.16 27.04 -5.93
CA PRO A 105 35.79 28.31 -6.53
C PRO A 105 34.46 28.23 -7.24
N TYR A 106 33.69 29.33 -7.28
CA TYR A 106 32.40 29.39 -7.93
C TYR A 106 32.15 30.68 -8.71
N ASP A 107 31.38 30.59 -9.76
CA ASP A 107 30.72 31.73 -10.41
C ASP A 107 29.33 31.96 -9.86
N VAL A 108 28.65 30.85 -9.49
CA VAL A 108 27.35 30.80 -8.85
C VAL A 108 27.44 29.86 -7.64
N LEU A 109 26.94 30.30 -6.48
CA LEU A 109 26.83 29.50 -5.28
C LEU A 109 25.38 29.32 -4.92
N ILE A 110 24.97 28.04 -4.63
CA ILE A 110 23.62 27.70 -4.17
C ILE A 110 23.69 27.02 -2.81
N PHE A 111 23.08 27.63 -1.81
CA PHE A 111 22.88 26.99 -0.52
C PHE A 111 21.68 26.04 -0.61
N ALA A 112 21.93 24.77 -0.41
CA ALA A 112 20.93 23.70 -0.30
C ALA A 112 21.21 22.85 0.95
N THR A 113 21.79 23.46 1.99
CA THR A 113 22.25 22.80 3.23
C THR A 113 21.13 22.22 4.08
N GLY A 114 19.86 22.53 3.77
CA GLY A 114 18.70 21.98 4.44
C GLY A 114 18.62 22.37 5.91
N SER A 115 18.26 21.41 6.75
CA SER A 115 18.09 21.61 8.19
C SER A 115 18.53 20.40 9.01
N ARG A 116 18.77 20.61 10.29
CA ARG A 116 19.04 19.57 11.29
C ARG A 116 17.89 19.44 12.28
N ALA A 117 17.79 18.28 12.90
CA ALA A 117 16.83 18.04 13.99
C ALA A 117 17.17 18.94 15.22
N VAL A 118 16.13 19.45 15.86
CA VAL A 118 16.27 20.23 17.10
C VAL A 118 16.64 19.31 18.25
N ARG A 119 17.77 19.61 18.92
CA ARG A 119 18.09 19.07 20.24
C ARG A 119 17.62 20.05 21.31
N ILE A 120 16.68 19.62 22.15
CA ILE A 120 16.14 20.46 23.23
C ILE A 120 17.25 20.65 24.28
N PRO A 121 17.58 21.88 24.69
CA PRO A 121 18.67 22.14 25.63
C PRO A 121 18.24 21.83 27.09
N ILE A 122 18.15 20.57 27.42
CA ILE A 122 17.81 20.04 28.75
C ILE A 122 18.98 19.23 29.34
N LEU A 123 18.85 18.85 30.61
CA LEU A 123 19.85 18.00 31.28
C LEU A 123 20.04 16.68 30.52
N ASN A 124 21.31 16.35 30.20
CA ASN A 124 21.73 15.16 29.44
C ASN A 124 21.07 15.03 28.05
N SER A 125 20.82 16.14 27.38
CA SER A 125 20.20 16.12 26.03
C SER A 125 21.06 15.40 24.98
N ASP A 126 22.36 15.25 25.21
CA ASP A 126 23.30 14.47 24.43
C ASP A 126 22.97 12.97 24.36
N ALA A 127 22.25 12.45 25.34
CA ALA A 127 21.80 11.06 25.39
C ALA A 127 20.58 10.77 24.50
N ALA A 128 19.92 11.79 23.96
CA ALA A 128 18.80 11.60 23.07
C ALA A 128 19.29 11.31 21.64
N HIS A 129 18.64 10.38 20.97
CA HIS A 129 18.69 10.23 19.52
C HIS A 129 17.93 11.36 18.84
N VAL A 130 18.13 11.53 17.55
CA VAL A 130 17.33 12.38 16.67
C VAL A 130 16.87 11.55 15.48
N PHE A 131 15.89 12.03 14.74
CA PHE A 131 15.35 11.34 13.56
C PHE A 131 15.34 12.31 12.39
N ARG A 132 16.34 12.22 11.50
CA ARG A 132 16.48 13.12 10.35
C ARG A 132 17.27 12.54 9.18
N THR A 133 18.26 11.67 9.44
CA THR A 133 19.19 11.11 8.44
C THR A 133 19.16 9.59 8.45
N VAL A 134 19.74 8.97 7.43
CA VAL A 134 19.95 7.52 7.37
C VAL A 134 20.73 7.01 8.59
N ASP A 135 21.77 7.75 9.00
CA ASP A 135 22.57 7.37 10.16
C ASP A 135 21.82 7.49 11.47
N ASP A 136 20.90 8.46 11.59
CA ASP A 136 20.03 8.54 12.76
C ASP A 136 19.16 7.27 12.89
N VAL A 137 18.58 6.79 11.79
CA VAL A 137 17.78 5.54 11.79
C VAL A 137 18.67 4.35 12.14
N LYS A 138 19.86 4.21 11.54
CA LYS A 138 20.80 3.14 11.86
C LYS A 138 21.21 3.14 13.33
N ASN A 139 21.45 4.32 13.91
CA ASN A 139 21.76 4.48 15.33
C ASN A 139 20.57 4.08 16.22
N MET A 140 19.35 4.45 15.86
CA MET A 140 18.15 4.05 16.59
C MET A 140 17.93 2.53 16.53
N VAL A 141 18.08 1.90 15.37
CA VAL A 141 17.99 0.44 15.19
C VAL A 141 19.03 -0.28 16.06
N SER A 142 20.28 0.18 16.01
CA SER A 142 21.38 -0.39 16.80
C SER A 142 21.13 -0.28 18.31
N GLU A 143 20.60 0.86 18.77
CA GLU A 143 20.31 1.08 20.17
C GLU A 143 19.13 0.23 20.67
N VAL A 144 18.06 0.12 19.89
CA VAL A 144 16.94 -0.75 20.26
C VAL A 144 17.39 -2.20 20.39
N ASN A 145 18.18 -2.72 19.43
CA ASN A 145 18.72 -4.08 19.46
C ASN A 145 19.63 -4.30 20.70
N ARG A 146 20.51 -3.33 21.02
CA ARG A 146 21.34 -3.38 22.21
C ARG A 146 20.51 -3.44 23.50
N LEU A 147 19.49 -2.59 23.59
CA LEU A 147 18.60 -2.52 24.76
C LEU A 147 17.79 -3.79 24.94
N GLN A 148 17.22 -4.35 23.86
CA GLN A 148 16.49 -5.62 23.92
C GLN A 148 17.38 -6.75 24.45
N SER A 149 18.62 -6.85 23.94
CA SER A 149 19.58 -7.86 24.37
C SER A 149 19.98 -7.69 25.85
N THR A 150 20.07 -6.44 26.35
CA THR A 150 20.53 -6.15 27.70
C THR A 150 19.41 -6.26 28.73
N LEU A 151 18.20 -5.80 28.39
CA LEU A 151 17.09 -5.68 29.33
C LEU A 151 16.25 -6.97 29.45
N GLY A 152 16.28 -7.86 28.43
CA GLY A 152 15.43 -9.05 28.36
C GLY A 152 13.93 -8.74 28.27
N ARG A 153 13.56 -7.52 27.89
CA ARG A 153 12.20 -7.03 27.66
C ARG A 153 12.19 -5.96 26.57
N ALA A 154 10.99 -5.60 26.07
CA ALA A 154 10.83 -4.46 25.19
C ALA A 154 11.38 -3.17 25.81
N PRO A 155 12.22 -2.39 25.10
CA PRO A 155 12.69 -1.10 25.56
C PRO A 155 11.56 -0.06 25.56
N ARG A 156 11.53 0.81 26.56
CA ARG A 156 10.62 1.96 26.62
C ARG A 156 11.26 3.15 25.91
N GLY A 157 10.68 3.53 24.77
CA GLY A 157 11.14 4.66 23.97
C GLY A 157 10.32 5.92 24.21
N ILE A 158 10.94 7.01 24.60
CA ILE A 158 10.28 8.31 24.72
C ILE A 158 10.57 9.13 23.46
N VAL A 159 9.52 9.50 22.74
CA VAL A 159 9.62 10.40 21.57
C VAL A 159 9.10 11.77 21.96
N VAL A 160 9.93 12.79 21.83
CA VAL A 160 9.61 14.17 22.19
C VAL A 160 9.28 14.97 20.93
N GLY A 161 8.02 15.32 20.78
CA GLY A 161 7.42 16.02 19.65
C GLY A 161 6.33 15.18 18.99
N GLY A 162 5.11 15.72 18.90
CA GLY A 162 3.93 15.09 18.31
C GLY A 162 3.61 15.57 16.89
N GLY A 163 4.58 16.11 16.18
CA GLY A 163 4.52 16.42 14.75
C GLY A 163 4.81 15.21 13.87
N LEU A 164 4.88 15.41 12.54
CA LEU A 164 5.07 14.36 11.54
C LEU A 164 6.29 13.46 11.86
N LEU A 165 7.47 14.06 12.03
CA LEU A 165 8.71 13.32 12.31
C LEU A 165 8.65 12.53 13.64
N GLY A 166 8.01 13.09 14.67
CA GLY A 166 7.86 12.39 15.95
C GLY A 166 6.94 11.18 15.84
N LEU A 167 5.88 11.28 15.05
CA LEU A 167 5.00 10.15 14.78
C LEU A 167 5.72 9.02 14.01
N GLU A 168 6.47 9.37 12.97
CA GLU A 168 7.28 8.41 12.19
C GLU A 168 8.34 7.73 13.05
N ALA A 169 9.03 8.49 13.92
CA ALA A 169 9.99 7.92 14.87
C ALA A 169 9.33 6.96 15.86
N ALA A 170 8.15 7.30 16.40
CA ALA A 170 7.40 6.44 17.31
C ALA A 170 6.93 5.14 16.64
N GLU A 171 6.47 5.21 15.39
CA GLU A 171 6.13 4.03 14.61
C GLU A 171 7.36 3.15 14.38
N GLY A 172 8.48 3.75 13.97
CA GLY A 172 9.73 3.03 13.77
C GLY A 172 10.19 2.30 15.03
N LEU A 173 10.16 2.95 16.19
CA LEU A 173 10.47 2.31 17.48
C LEU A 173 9.54 1.13 17.78
N LYS A 174 8.25 1.28 17.51
CA LYS A 174 7.27 0.22 17.70
C LYS A 174 7.53 -0.95 16.74
N GLU A 175 7.86 -0.70 15.51
CA GLU A 175 8.21 -1.73 14.52
C GLU A 175 9.45 -2.53 14.92
N LEU A 176 10.41 -1.88 15.56
CA LEU A 176 11.59 -2.49 16.16
C LEU A 176 11.28 -3.25 17.47
N GLY A 177 10.02 -3.27 17.93
CA GLY A 177 9.61 -3.97 19.14
C GLY A 177 9.86 -3.21 20.43
N ALA A 178 10.03 -1.90 20.39
CA ALA A 178 10.02 -1.04 21.57
C ALA A 178 8.60 -0.63 21.97
N GLU A 179 8.42 -0.11 23.19
CA GLU A 179 7.18 0.47 23.71
C GLU A 179 7.28 2.00 23.67
N PRO A 180 6.81 2.67 22.59
CA PRO A 180 6.96 4.11 22.46
C PRO A 180 5.88 4.88 23.23
N THR A 181 6.30 6.01 23.84
CA THR A 181 5.43 7.05 24.38
C THR A 181 5.79 8.38 23.76
N ILE A 182 4.82 9.07 23.17
CA ILE A 182 5.00 10.40 22.58
C ILE A 182 4.72 11.46 23.63
N LEU A 183 5.65 12.40 23.81
CA LEU A 183 5.49 13.60 24.63
C LEU A 183 5.34 14.81 23.71
N ASP A 184 4.32 15.64 23.95
CA ASP A 184 4.17 16.91 23.24
C ASP A 184 3.76 18.05 24.17
N VAL A 185 4.32 19.24 23.93
CA VAL A 185 3.96 20.47 24.62
C VAL A 185 2.58 21.00 24.19
N ALA A 186 2.15 20.67 22.99
CA ALA A 186 0.81 21.02 22.50
C ALA A 186 -0.26 20.16 23.17
N PRO A 187 -1.51 20.63 23.24
CA PRO A 187 -2.61 19.89 23.89
C PRO A 187 -3.11 18.67 23.08
N TRP A 188 -2.69 18.52 21.84
CA TRP A 188 -2.94 17.36 20.96
C TRP A 188 -1.82 17.20 19.92
N LEU A 189 -1.70 16.00 19.35
CA LEU A 189 -0.74 15.69 18.30
C LEU A 189 -1.11 16.37 16.97
N LEU A 190 -0.14 16.61 16.13
CA LEU A 190 -0.31 17.28 14.83
C LEU A 190 -1.00 18.64 14.97
N SER A 191 -0.69 19.38 16.05
CA SER A 191 -1.34 20.65 16.38
C SER A 191 -1.17 21.75 15.32
N VAL A 192 -0.26 21.59 14.37
CA VAL A 192 -0.09 22.50 13.21
C VAL A 192 -1.01 22.07 12.06
N GLU A 193 -1.20 20.77 11.86
CA GLU A 193 -1.91 20.16 10.74
C GLU A 193 -3.41 20.07 10.96
N VAL A 194 -3.85 19.93 12.20
CA VAL A 194 -5.26 19.76 12.56
C VAL A 194 -5.71 20.74 13.66
N ASP A 195 -7.00 20.95 13.74
CA ASP A 195 -7.63 21.67 14.86
C ASP A 195 -7.83 20.75 16.09
N GLN A 196 -8.45 21.30 17.14
CA GLN A 196 -8.68 20.56 18.38
C GLN A 196 -9.52 19.29 18.18
N GLY A 197 -10.58 19.35 17.38
CA GLY A 197 -11.44 18.19 17.11
C GLY A 197 -10.71 17.10 16.34
N GLY A 198 -9.97 17.46 15.31
CA GLY A 198 -9.09 16.58 14.56
C GLY A 198 -7.99 15.99 15.44
N GLY A 199 -7.37 16.81 16.32
CA GLY A 199 -6.33 16.36 17.23
C GLY A 199 -6.82 15.31 18.23
N TYR A 200 -8.02 15.43 18.77
CA TYR A 200 -8.59 14.39 19.64
C TYR A 200 -8.86 13.09 18.88
N ALA A 201 -9.31 13.15 17.63
CA ALA A 201 -9.48 11.97 16.80
C ALA A 201 -8.13 11.30 16.48
N VAL A 202 -7.10 12.08 16.15
CA VAL A 202 -5.72 11.59 15.94
C VAL A 202 -5.19 10.91 17.20
N ASN A 203 -5.29 11.55 18.38
CA ASN A 203 -4.82 11.00 19.64
C ASN A 203 -5.50 9.66 19.96
N ALA A 204 -6.82 9.55 19.74
CA ALA A 204 -7.57 8.33 19.97
C ALA A 204 -7.12 7.19 19.05
N GLN A 205 -6.94 7.49 17.77
CA GLN A 205 -6.49 6.50 16.79
C GLN A 205 -5.06 6.03 17.07
N ILE A 206 -4.13 6.92 17.38
CA ILE A 206 -2.73 6.57 17.66
C ILE A 206 -2.64 5.72 18.93
N LYS A 207 -3.37 6.05 20.00
CA LYS A 207 -3.46 5.21 21.20
C LYS A 207 -4.00 3.81 20.89
N ALA A 208 -4.96 3.70 20.01
CA ALA A 208 -5.50 2.41 19.57
C ALA A 208 -4.47 1.54 18.83
N THR A 209 -3.41 2.13 18.26
CA THR A 209 -2.30 1.37 17.70
C THR A 209 -1.34 0.81 18.76
N GLY A 210 -1.45 1.20 20.03
CA GLY A 210 -0.56 0.78 21.12
C GLY A 210 0.63 1.71 21.33
N ILE A 211 0.57 2.95 20.86
CA ILE A 211 1.52 4.02 21.17
C ILE A 211 0.92 4.90 22.25
N ASP A 212 1.61 5.04 23.37
CA ASP A 212 1.19 5.91 24.46
C ASP A 212 1.43 7.39 24.14
N ILE A 213 0.59 8.28 24.68
CA ILE A 213 0.63 9.70 24.40
C ILE A 213 0.45 10.50 25.67
N GLU A 214 1.33 11.47 25.90
CA GLU A 214 1.27 12.49 26.95
C GLU A 214 1.37 13.87 26.29
N THR A 215 0.31 14.62 26.28
CA THR A 215 0.22 15.97 25.69
C THR A 215 0.11 17.05 26.75
N GLY A 216 0.50 18.30 26.41
CA GLY A 216 0.54 19.40 27.36
C GLY A 216 1.65 19.27 28.38
N VAL A 217 2.73 18.55 28.07
CA VAL A 217 3.86 18.30 28.98
C VAL A 217 5.18 18.76 28.39
N PHE A 218 6.08 19.22 29.25
CA PHE A 218 7.40 19.73 28.89
C PHE A 218 8.48 18.78 29.43
N ILE A 219 9.34 18.27 28.58
CA ILE A 219 10.51 17.53 29.04
C ILE A 219 11.53 18.50 29.66
N SER A 220 12.01 18.20 30.87
CA SER A 220 12.97 19.03 31.62
C SER A 220 14.34 18.37 31.78
N GLY A 221 14.45 17.04 31.59
CA GLY A 221 15.73 16.35 31.68
C GLY A 221 15.64 14.87 31.37
N ILE A 222 16.80 14.30 31.02
CA ILE A 222 17.00 12.86 30.83
C ILE A 222 17.82 12.36 32.01
N ASN A 223 17.32 11.35 32.73
CA ASN A 223 18.00 10.81 33.90
C ASN A 223 18.77 9.54 33.51
N LYS A 224 20.06 9.48 33.96
CA LYS A 224 20.96 8.36 33.72
C LYS A 224 21.29 7.63 35.02
N ASP A 225 21.55 6.34 34.94
CA ASP A 225 22.13 5.56 36.05
C ASP A 225 23.63 5.83 36.20
N ALA A 226 24.28 5.11 37.15
CA ALA A 226 25.72 5.25 37.42
C ALA A 226 26.60 4.77 36.24
N ASP A 227 26.08 3.92 35.39
CA ASP A 227 26.76 3.39 34.19
C ASP A 227 26.53 4.27 32.96
N GLY A 228 25.71 5.32 33.09
CA GLY A 228 25.41 6.28 32.01
C GLY A 228 24.21 5.90 31.12
N ASN A 229 23.50 4.82 31.44
CA ASN A 229 22.32 4.42 30.68
C ASN A 229 21.11 5.30 31.03
N VAL A 230 20.26 5.58 30.06
CA VAL A 230 18.98 6.26 30.31
C VAL A 230 18.06 5.35 31.12
N VAL A 231 17.46 5.89 32.20
CA VAL A 231 16.52 5.16 33.07
C VAL A 231 15.15 5.83 33.18
N SER A 232 15.06 7.13 32.95
CA SER A 232 13.80 7.88 32.96
C SER A 232 13.97 9.26 32.33
N VAL A 233 12.84 9.92 32.05
CA VAL A 233 12.78 11.35 31.74
C VAL A 233 12.00 12.10 32.80
N SER A 234 12.42 13.35 33.07
CA SER A 234 11.68 14.29 33.90
C SER A 234 10.78 15.16 33.03
N ILE A 235 9.51 15.22 33.36
CA ILE A 235 8.52 16.03 32.64
C ILE A 235 7.80 16.97 33.60
N ALA A 236 7.41 18.13 33.09
CA ALA A 236 6.75 19.19 33.83
C ALA A 236 5.40 19.55 33.19
N ASP A 237 4.45 20.03 33.97
CA ASP A 237 3.14 20.48 33.51
C ASP A 237 3.14 21.93 32.97
N SER A 238 4.23 22.65 33.15
CA SER A 238 4.43 23.99 32.63
C SER A 238 5.93 24.31 32.44
N PRO A 239 6.29 25.36 31.69
CA PRO A 239 7.69 25.78 31.55
C PRO A 239 8.20 26.62 32.72
N SER A 240 7.42 26.81 33.80
CA SER A 240 7.78 27.65 34.92
C SER A 240 8.71 26.91 35.96
N GLU A 241 9.45 27.68 36.76
CA GLU A 241 10.32 27.11 37.82
C GLU A 241 9.50 26.38 38.92
N ASP A 242 8.25 26.76 39.11
CA ASP A 242 7.33 26.16 40.10
C ASP A 242 6.50 24.99 39.51
N ALA A 243 6.86 24.48 38.34
CA ALA A 243 6.15 23.39 37.68
C ALA A 243 6.18 22.09 38.50
N ASN A 244 5.11 21.35 38.43
CA ASN A 244 5.05 20.02 39.03
C ASN A 244 5.83 19.02 38.16
N ILE A 245 6.98 18.57 38.68
CA ILE A 245 7.86 17.64 37.96
C ILE A 245 7.55 16.20 38.36
N ARG A 246 7.38 15.33 37.40
CA ARG A 246 7.27 13.88 37.57
C ARG A 246 8.23 13.15 36.63
N THR A 247 8.50 11.90 36.89
CA THR A 247 9.36 11.06 36.09
C THR A 247 8.56 9.99 35.35
N LEU A 248 8.93 9.75 34.09
CA LEU A 248 8.48 8.62 33.29
C LEU A 248 9.65 7.66 33.06
N PRO A 249 9.49 6.36 33.29
CA PRO A 249 10.51 5.38 32.94
C PRO A 249 10.83 5.41 31.46
N ALA A 250 12.10 5.39 31.08
CA ALA A 250 12.58 5.41 29.72
C ALA A 250 13.89 4.64 29.62
N ASP A 251 14.11 3.93 28.55
CA ASP A 251 15.36 3.25 28.24
C ASP A 251 16.09 3.97 27.07
N MET A 252 15.34 4.71 26.25
CA MET A 252 15.88 5.60 25.21
C MET A 252 14.98 6.81 24.98
N VAL A 253 15.56 7.89 24.43
CA VAL A 253 14.87 9.13 24.09
C VAL A 253 15.18 9.52 22.65
N VAL A 254 14.16 9.97 21.90
CA VAL A 254 14.29 10.48 20.52
C VAL A 254 13.66 11.87 20.43
N PHE A 255 14.38 12.83 19.90
CA PHE A 255 13.86 14.17 19.62
C PHE A 255 13.28 14.25 18.20
N GLY A 256 11.95 14.43 18.10
CA GLY A 256 11.19 14.77 16.91
C GLY A 256 10.57 16.16 17.00
N ALA A 257 11.20 17.10 17.75
CA ALA A 257 10.64 18.40 18.15
C ALA A 257 10.91 19.54 17.14
N GLY A 258 10.92 19.22 15.86
CA GLY A 258 11.12 20.18 14.77
C GLY A 258 12.55 20.26 14.26
N ILE A 259 12.79 21.23 13.38
CA ILE A 259 14.03 21.40 12.62
C ILE A 259 14.58 22.82 12.76
N ARG A 260 15.89 22.98 12.50
CA ARG A 260 16.59 24.28 12.39
C ARG A 260 17.39 24.32 11.09
N PRO A 261 17.33 25.41 10.33
CA PRO A 261 18.16 25.59 9.15
C PRO A 261 19.65 25.37 9.46
N ASN A 262 20.39 24.76 8.51
CA ASN A 262 21.83 24.66 8.54
C ASN A 262 22.42 25.90 7.86
N ASP A 263 22.42 27.01 8.57
CA ASP A 263 22.73 28.35 8.05
C ASP A 263 24.01 28.95 8.63
N GLU A 264 24.81 28.16 9.38
CA GLU A 264 26.03 28.59 10.06
C GLU A 264 27.05 29.12 9.08
N LEU A 265 27.26 28.46 7.93
CA LEU A 265 28.22 28.88 6.91
C LEU A 265 27.87 30.28 6.34
N ALA A 266 26.58 30.52 6.08
CA ALA A 266 26.07 31.79 5.61
C ALA A 266 26.15 32.89 6.68
N SER A 267 25.79 32.57 7.91
CA SER A 267 25.87 33.48 9.07
C SER A 267 27.29 33.90 9.35
N ALA A 268 28.25 32.96 9.28
CA ALA A 268 29.70 33.27 9.46
C ALA A 268 30.27 34.13 8.35
N ALA A 269 29.61 34.15 7.17
CA ALA A 269 29.97 35.01 6.04
C ALA A 269 29.20 36.35 6.01
N ASP A 270 28.60 36.76 7.12
CA ASP A 270 27.81 38.01 7.26
C ASP A 270 26.69 38.15 6.21
N MET A 271 25.98 37.07 5.92
CA MET A 271 24.77 37.09 5.07
C MET A 271 23.53 37.50 5.88
N HIS A 272 22.52 38.01 5.19
CA HIS A 272 21.24 38.37 5.84
C HIS A 272 20.45 37.12 6.28
N MET A 273 20.15 37.04 7.58
CA MET A 273 19.45 35.91 8.18
C MET A 273 18.04 36.28 8.59
N GLY A 274 17.10 35.34 8.45
CA GLY A 274 15.73 35.49 8.93
C GLY A 274 15.64 35.47 10.48
N GLU A 275 14.58 36.05 11.05
CA GLU A 275 14.38 36.13 12.51
C GLU A 275 14.41 34.76 13.22
N ARG A 276 13.99 33.69 12.53
CA ARG A 276 14.01 32.30 13.04
C ARG A 276 15.10 31.44 12.43
N GLY A 277 16.12 32.07 11.84
CA GLY A 277 17.17 31.44 11.03
C GLY A 277 16.79 31.35 9.55
N GLY A 278 17.73 30.81 8.78
CA GLY A 278 17.64 30.69 7.33
C GLY A 278 18.10 31.94 6.59
N ILE A 279 18.62 31.74 5.38
CA ILE A 279 19.18 32.77 4.52
C ILE A 279 18.07 33.55 3.86
N VAL A 280 18.00 34.87 4.07
CA VAL A 280 16.99 35.74 3.47
C VAL A 280 17.19 35.80 1.95
N VAL A 281 16.18 35.48 1.19
CA VAL A 281 16.13 35.57 -0.26
C VAL A 281 14.90 36.32 -0.75
N ASN A 282 14.97 36.82 -1.99
CA ASN A 282 13.82 37.39 -2.67
C ASN A 282 12.90 36.27 -3.24
N ASP A 283 11.83 36.65 -3.95
CA ASP A 283 10.90 35.71 -4.58
C ASP A 283 11.49 34.87 -5.73
N ALA A 284 12.67 35.25 -6.26
CA ALA A 284 13.45 34.44 -7.20
C ALA A 284 14.46 33.52 -6.50
N CYS A 285 14.45 33.44 -5.17
CA CYS A 285 15.40 32.70 -4.32
C CYS A 285 16.83 33.22 -4.37
N HIS A 286 17.04 34.48 -4.79
CA HIS A 286 18.31 35.16 -4.86
C HIS A 286 18.58 35.91 -3.56
N THR A 287 19.82 35.83 -3.03
CA THR A 287 20.23 36.54 -1.80
C THR A 287 20.56 38.00 -2.10
N SER A 288 21.02 38.72 -1.12
CA SER A 288 21.58 40.08 -1.34
C SER A 288 22.94 40.10 -2.05
N ASP A 289 23.56 38.95 -2.29
CA ASP A 289 24.81 38.79 -3.03
C ASP A 289 24.51 38.30 -4.45
N GLU A 290 25.02 39.04 -5.45
CA GLU A 290 24.73 38.78 -6.87
C GLU A 290 25.14 37.40 -7.41
N HIS A 291 25.95 36.64 -6.66
CA HIS A 291 26.42 35.32 -7.03
C HIS A 291 25.86 34.18 -6.18
N ILE A 292 24.97 34.49 -5.23
CA ILE A 292 24.55 33.53 -4.21
C ILE A 292 23.01 33.37 -4.17
N TRP A 293 22.53 32.15 -4.31
CA TRP A 293 21.15 31.74 -4.14
C TRP A 293 20.99 30.80 -2.94
N ALA A 294 19.77 30.66 -2.43
CA ALA A 294 19.46 29.65 -1.43
C ALA A 294 18.11 28.99 -1.73
N ILE A 295 18.05 27.64 -1.58
CA ILE A 295 16.87 26.82 -1.87
C ILE A 295 16.62 25.82 -0.73
N GLY A 296 15.35 25.38 -0.61
CA GLY A 296 14.96 24.39 0.38
C GLY A 296 14.84 24.96 1.79
N GLU A 297 15.04 24.12 2.80
CA GLU A 297 14.78 24.44 4.21
C GLU A 297 15.74 25.49 4.80
N VAL A 298 16.87 25.75 4.15
CA VAL A 298 17.80 26.81 4.56
C VAL A 298 17.39 28.20 4.08
N ALA A 299 16.54 28.28 3.06
CA ALA A 299 16.08 29.55 2.50
C ALA A 299 14.92 30.15 3.30
N CYS A 300 15.06 31.45 3.66
CA CYS A 300 13.97 32.27 4.20
C CYS A 300 13.36 33.08 3.07
N VAL A 301 12.37 32.49 2.38
CA VAL A 301 11.64 33.11 1.26
C VAL A 301 10.23 33.48 1.72
N LEU A 302 9.68 34.60 1.23
CA LEU A 302 8.38 35.12 1.66
C LEU A 302 8.29 35.33 3.20
N GLY A 303 9.43 35.67 3.84
CA GLY A 303 9.54 35.97 5.26
C GLY A 303 9.58 34.78 6.20
N ARG A 304 9.67 33.53 5.70
CA ARG A 304 9.78 32.32 6.53
C ARG A 304 10.54 31.19 5.84
N THR A 305 11.00 30.23 6.63
CA THR A 305 11.52 28.94 6.16
C THR A 305 10.40 27.91 6.01
N TRP A 306 10.58 26.95 5.09
CA TRP A 306 9.56 25.98 4.72
C TRP A 306 10.10 24.57 4.88
N GLY A 307 9.51 23.78 5.75
CA GLY A 307 9.93 22.39 6.04
C GLY A 307 9.18 21.34 5.22
N LEU A 308 8.89 21.60 3.95
CA LEU A 308 8.16 20.71 3.05
C LEU A 308 8.89 20.58 1.70
N VAL A 309 8.70 19.43 1.02
CA VAL A 309 9.35 19.13 -0.27
C VAL A 309 8.81 20.00 -1.41
N ALA A 310 7.49 20.25 -1.45
CA ALA A 310 6.90 21.03 -2.55
C ALA A 310 7.47 22.46 -2.66
N PRO A 311 7.57 23.25 -1.57
CA PRO A 311 8.28 24.51 -1.59
C PRO A 311 9.74 24.41 -2.03
N ALA A 312 10.46 23.38 -1.53
CA ALA A 312 11.86 23.16 -1.88
C ALA A 312 12.06 22.90 -3.38
N ASN A 313 11.19 22.10 -3.98
CA ASN A 313 11.19 21.83 -5.42
C ASN A 313 10.87 23.08 -6.24
N ALA A 314 9.86 23.86 -5.84
CA ALA A 314 9.51 25.10 -6.53
C ALA A 314 10.65 26.13 -6.52
N MET A 315 11.36 26.26 -5.38
CA MET A 315 12.57 27.10 -5.27
C MET A 315 13.67 26.61 -6.20
N ALA A 316 13.92 25.31 -6.23
CA ALA A 316 14.95 24.70 -7.09
C ALA A 316 14.65 24.91 -8.57
N ASP A 317 13.39 24.72 -8.99
CA ASP A 317 12.96 24.92 -10.37
C ASP A 317 13.09 26.40 -10.78
N ALA A 318 12.68 27.34 -9.91
CA ALA A 318 12.81 28.77 -10.17
C ALA A 318 14.28 29.20 -10.35
N VAL A 319 15.19 28.74 -9.46
CA VAL A 319 16.62 29.06 -9.58
C VAL A 319 17.23 28.43 -10.83
N ALA A 320 16.88 27.18 -11.15
CA ALA A 320 17.37 26.55 -12.38
C ALA A 320 16.91 27.31 -13.63
N ALA A 321 15.63 27.70 -13.72
CA ALA A 321 15.09 28.46 -14.84
C ALA A 321 15.76 29.83 -14.97
N ASN A 322 15.97 30.56 -13.86
CA ASN A 322 16.60 31.86 -13.84
C ASN A 322 18.06 31.82 -14.29
N LEU A 323 18.82 30.84 -13.81
CA LEU A 323 20.20 30.64 -14.20
C LEU A 323 20.35 30.17 -15.65
N LEU A 324 19.46 29.37 -16.17
CA LEU A 324 19.43 28.93 -17.57
C LEU A 324 19.17 30.11 -18.53
N ASN A 325 18.29 31.04 -18.13
CA ASN A 325 17.86 32.16 -18.97
C ASN A 325 18.61 33.49 -18.67
N ASP A 326 19.53 33.51 -17.72
CA ASP A 326 20.24 34.71 -17.25
C ASP A 326 19.28 35.86 -16.84
N ASN A 327 18.20 35.52 -16.11
CA ASN A 327 17.20 36.48 -15.62
C ASN A 327 16.70 36.11 -14.22
N GLU A 328 15.71 36.85 -13.70
CA GLU A 328 15.02 36.58 -12.45
C GLU A 328 13.48 36.62 -12.66
N GLU A 329 13.01 36.11 -13.80
CA GLU A 329 11.59 36.13 -14.14
C GLU A 329 10.81 34.99 -13.47
N ALA A 330 11.48 33.84 -13.25
CA ALA A 330 10.90 32.73 -12.52
C ALA A 330 10.89 33.05 -11.02
N LYS A 331 9.70 33.07 -10.43
CA LYS A 331 9.46 33.47 -9.05
C LYS A 331 8.63 32.43 -8.33
N VAL A 332 8.89 32.29 -7.03
CA VAL A 332 8.03 31.50 -6.17
C VAL A 332 6.93 32.40 -5.61
N GLU A 333 5.71 31.89 -5.70
CA GLU A 333 4.51 32.51 -5.14
C GLU A 333 4.18 31.86 -3.79
N GLU A 334 2.95 32.05 -3.33
CA GLU A 334 2.46 31.41 -2.12
C GLU A 334 2.44 29.88 -2.27
N PHE A 335 3.08 29.15 -1.33
CA PHE A 335 3.20 27.71 -1.42
C PHE A 335 1.96 26.97 -0.91
N ASP A 336 1.61 25.92 -1.59
CA ASP A 336 0.62 24.97 -1.10
C ASP A 336 1.18 24.18 0.10
N ILE A 337 0.59 24.42 1.28
CA ILE A 337 0.96 23.77 2.54
C ILE A 337 0.02 22.60 2.89
N ALA A 338 -0.74 22.10 1.91
CA ALA A 338 -1.59 20.93 2.12
C ALA A 338 -0.75 19.72 2.53
N THR A 339 -1.21 19.00 3.54
CA THR A 339 -0.57 17.80 4.05
C THR A 339 -1.53 16.64 4.00
N LYS A 340 -1.03 15.45 3.61
CA LYS A 340 -1.76 14.20 3.67
C LYS A 340 -0.82 13.13 4.23
N LEU A 341 -1.07 12.74 5.47
CA LEU A 341 -0.29 11.75 6.20
C LEU A 341 -1.05 10.43 6.25
N LYS A 342 -0.33 9.33 6.03
CA LYS A 342 -0.79 7.98 6.28
C LYS A 342 0.19 7.28 7.21
N PHE A 343 -0.22 7.05 8.45
CA PHE A 343 0.61 6.56 9.54
C PHE A 343 -0.09 5.36 10.19
N SER A 344 0.54 4.20 10.26
CA SER A 344 0.03 2.99 10.97
C SER A 344 -1.49 2.73 10.85
N GLY A 345 -2.09 3.02 9.69
CA GLY A 345 -3.54 2.94 9.49
C GLY A 345 -4.31 4.18 9.90
N VAL A 346 -3.68 5.20 10.48
CA VAL A 346 -4.24 6.52 10.74
C VAL A 346 -4.08 7.39 9.48
N GLN A 347 -5.18 7.99 9.01
CA GLN A 347 -5.17 8.89 7.87
C GLN A 347 -5.51 10.30 8.34
N VAL A 348 -4.66 11.25 7.99
CA VAL A 348 -4.86 12.67 8.32
C VAL A 348 -4.58 13.51 7.08
N ALA A 349 -5.45 14.46 6.76
CA ALA A 349 -5.23 15.41 5.69
C ALA A 349 -5.75 16.79 6.10
N GLY A 350 -5.06 17.85 5.65
CA GLY A 350 -5.47 19.23 5.90
C GLY A 350 -4.93 20.18 4.86
N PHE A 351 -5.70 21.20 4.53
CA PHE A 351 -5.33 22.24 3.57
C PHE A 351 -6.01 23.59 3.90
N GLY A 352 -5.44 24.67 3.42
CA GLY A 352 -5.96 26.03 3.59
C GLY A 352 -6.11 26.44 5.05
N ASP A 353 -7.17 27.18 5.36
CA ASP A 353 -7.52 27.60 6.73
C ASP A 353 -8.11 26.43 7.53
N ARG A 354 -7.25 25.62 8.10
CA ARG A 354 -7.61 24.42 8.88
C ARG A 354 -8.29 24.74 10.19
N ARG A 355 -8.12 25.96 10.72
CA ARG A 355 -8.57 26.39 12.04
C ARG A 355 -9.79 27.31 12.04
N GLY A 356 -10.23 27.76 10.87
CA GLY A 356 -11.31 28.74 10.77
C GLY A 356 -10.89 30.10 11.33
N THR A 357 -9.71 30.58 11.02
CA THR A 357 -9.16 31.85 11.49
C THR A 357 -9.53 33.03 10.60
N THR A 358 -9.99 32.75 9.39
CA THR A 358 -10.49 33.79 8.45
C THR A 358 -11.71 34.45 9.02
N GLU A 359 -11.70 35.79 9.09
CA GLU A 359 -12.81 36.59 9.66
C GLU A 359 -14.13 36.32 8.90
N GLY A 360 -15.17 35.94 9.64
CA GLY A 360 -16.49 35.67 9.09
C GLY A 360 -16.65 34.33 8.38
N CYS A 361 -15.64 33.43 8.45
CA CYS A 361 -15.77 32.10 7.89
C CYS A 361 -16.83 31.25 8.61
N LEU A 362 -17.32 30.23 7.92
CA LEU A 362 -18.24 29.23 8.46
C LEU A 362 -17.54 27.87 8.46
N GLU A 363 -17.86 27.06 9.48
CA GLU A 363 -17.35 25.69 9.59
C GLU A 363 -18.50 24.69 9.43
N VAL A 364 -18.34 23.71 8.56
CA VAL A 364 -19.21 22.54 8.43
C VAL A 364 -18.45 21.31 8.90
N LEU A 365 -19.02 20.59 9.87
CA LEU A 365 -18.31 19.56 10.63
C LEU A 365 -19.11 18.27 10.66
N PHE A 366 -18.40 17.15 10.43
CA PHE A 366 -18.87 15.79 10.67
C PHE A 366 -17.89 15.07 11.61
N ALA A 367 -18.39 14.49 12.69
CA ALA A 367 -17.58 13.72 13.62
C ALA A 367 -18.29 12.41 14.00
N ASP A 368 -17.57 11.30 13.88
CA ASP A 368 -17.97 9.98 14.37
C ASP A 368 -16.85 9.39 15.25
N PRO A 369 -16.85 9.73 16.55
CA PRO A 369 -15.82 9.24 17.48
C PRO A 369 -15.79 7.71 17.62
N ALA A 370 -16.92 7.02 17.35
CA ALA A 370 -16.98 5.56 17.44
C ALA A 370 -16.16 4.89 16.31
N ARG A 371 -16.02 5.58 15.19
CA ARG A 371 -15.20 5.14 14.05
C ARG A 371 -13.86 5.88 13.94
N GLY A 372 -13.59 6.80 14.87
CA GLY A 372 -12.39 7.63 14.86
C GLY A 372 -12.36 8.64 13.68
N MET A 373 -13.52 9.10 13.22
CA MET A 373 -13.63 10.00 12.08
C MET A 373 -13.88 11.44 12.54
N TYR A 374 -13.16 12.37 11.90
CA TYR A 374 -13.39 13.80 12.03
C TYR A 374 -13.13 14.47 10.70
N GLN A 375 -14.11 15.21 10.19
CA GLN A 375 -14.05 15.91 8.92
C GLN A 375 -14.60 17.33 9.10
N LYS A 376 -13.86 18.32 8.65
CA LYS A 376 -14.25 19.74 8.70
C LYS A 376 -13.92 20.41 7.39
N ILE A 377 -14.86 21.22 6.92
CA ILE A 377 -14.70 22.16 5.80
C ILE A 377 -14.89 23.57 6.33
N VAL A 378 -14.01 24.48 5.95
CA VAL A 378 -14.08 25.91 6.24
C VAL A 378 -14.46 26.66 4.96
N THR A 379 -15.50 27.49 5.02
CA THR A 379 -16.02 28.26 3.88
C THR A 379 -16.11 29.72 4.21
N SER A 380 -16.28 30.56 3.18
CA SER A 380 -16.67 31.95 3.31
C SER A 380 -18.03 32.12 4.03
N GLY A 381 -18.32 33.31 4.52
CA GLY A 381 -19.54 33.62 5.29
C GLY A 381 -20.86 33.41 4.53
N ASP A 382 -20.83 33.23 3.23
CA ASP A 382 -21.98 32.86 2.39
C ASP A 382 -22.02 31.35 2.06
N ALA A 383 -21.13 30.55 2.68
CA ALA A 383 -20.99 29.12 2.51
C ALA A 383 -20.61 28.66 1.08
N LYS A 384 -20.09 29.55 0.24
CA LYS A 384 -19.83 29.25 -1.16
C LYS A 384 -18.36 28.98 -1.46
N THR A 385 -17.45 29.84 -0.97
CA THR A 385 -16.03 29.73 -1.29
C THR A 385 -15.33 28.80 -0.29
N LEU A 386 -14.57 27.82 -0.76
CA LEU A 386 -13.78 26.91 0.08
C LEU A 386 -12.52 27.62 0.60
N LEU A 387 -12.35 27.71 1.90
CA LEU A 387 -11.20 28.33 2.55
C LEU A 387 -10.22 27.31 3.15
N GLY A 388 -10.68 26.11 3.47
CA GLY A 388 -9.83 25.08 4.03
C GLY A 388 -10.59 23.84 4.49
N GLY A 389 -9.85 22.87 5.03
CA GLY A 389 -10.44 21.66 5.59
C GLY A 389 -9.47 20.80 6.36
N VAL A 390 -10.02 19.95 7.23
CA VAL A 390 -9.32 18.95 8.05
C VAL A 390 -10.07 17.63 7.97
N PHE A 391 -9.35 16.55 7.73
CA PHE A 391 -9.91 15.21 7.59
C PHE A 391 -9.05 14.21 8.40
N VAL A 392 -9.67 13.45 9.30
CA VAL A 392 -9.05 12.41 10.11
C VAL A 392 -9.88 11.14 9.99
N GLY A 393 -9.23 10.01 9.75
CA GLY A 393 -9.85 8.68 9.61
C GLY A 393 -10.29 8.36 8.18
N ASP A 394 -11.09 9.21 7.56
CA ASP A 394 -11.40 9.17 6.13
C ASP A 394 -10.95 10.48 5.47
N THR A 395 -10.00 10.37 4.57
CA THR A 395 -9.42 11.51 3.85
C THR A 395 -9.84 11.58 2.38
N ALA A 396 -10.81 10.77 1.94
CA ALA A 396 -11.27 10.76 0.55
C ALA A 396 -11.74 12.13 0.05
N PRO A 397 -12.47 12.97 0.84
CA PRO A 397 -12.88 14.28 0.39
C PRO A 397 -11.73 15.26 0.09
N PHE A 398 -10.55 15.04 0.69
CA PHE A 398 -9.38 15.90 0.48
C PHE A 398 -9.00 16.02 -0.99
N ASP A 399 -8.96 14.90 -1.72
CA ASP A 399 -8.50 14.86 -3.10
C ASP A 399 -9.41 15.65 -4.05
N SER A 400 -10.70 15.70 -3.74
CA SER A 400 -11.71 16.46 -4.52
C SER A 400 -11.81 17.93 -4.11
N LEU A 401 -11.59 18.24 -2.83
CA LEU A 401 -11.77 19.59 -2.29
C LEU A 401 -10.52 20.46 -2.40
N LYS A 402 -9.33 19.87 -2.21
CA LYS A 402 -8.08 20.63 -2.27
C LYS A 402 -7.94 21.46 -3.55
N PRO A 403 -8.22 20.92 -4.77
CA PRO A 403 -8.16 21.68 -6.01
C PRO A 403 -9.16 22.85 -6.09
N LEU A 404 -10.15 22.87 -5.22
CA LEU A 404 -11.18 23.92 -5.13
C LEU A 404 -10.84 25.00 -4.08
N LEU A 405 -9.68 24.94 -3.44
CA LEU A 405 -9.25 25.94 -2.46
C LEU A 405 -9.28 27.35 -3.06
N GLY A 406 -9.93 28.30 -2.36
CA GLY A 406 -10.16 29.67 -2.82
C GLY A 406 -11.23 29.83 -3.89
N ARG A 407 -11.96 28.76 -4.24
CA ARG A 407 -12.97 28.75 -5.31
C ARG A 407 -14.39 28.48 -4.75
N GLU A 408 -15.40 28.77 -5.57
CA GLU A 408 -16.79 28.44 -5.25
C GLU A 408 -16.99 26.92 -5.33
N LEU A 409 -17.61 26.33 -4.29
CA LEU A 409 -17.94 24.93 -4.24
C LEU A 409 -19.07 24.60 -5.24
N PRO A 410 -18.91 23.56 -6.06
CA PRO A 410 -19.93 23.11 -7.02
C PRO A 410 -21.21 22.56 -6.36
N ALA A 411 -21.14 22.19 -5.09
CA ALA A 411 -22.28 21.66 -4.32
C ALA A 411 -22.21 22.14 -2.86
N GLU A 412 -23.29 21.92 -2.13
CA GLU A 412 -23.35 22.24 -0.70
C GLU A 412 -22.24 21.55 0.09
N PRO A 413 -21.57 22.24 1.04
CA PRO A 413 -20.41 21.69 1.77
C PRO A 413 -20.65 20.34 2.47
N ASN A 414 -21.88 20.11 2.96
CA ASN A 414 -22.24 18.86 3.64
C ASN A 414 -22.19 17.62 2.73
N VAL A 415 -22.38 17.77 1.43
CA VAL A 415 -22.32 16.65 0.47
C VAL A 415 -20.93 16.00 0.49
N TYR A 416 -19.87 16.79 0.67
CA TYR A 416 -18.50 16.30 0.72
C TYR A 416 -18.15 15.58 2.03
N LEU A 417 -18.88 15.81 3.13
CA LEU A 417 -18.63 15.22 4.44
C LEU A 417 -19.42 13.93 4.70
N THR A 418 -20.52 13.72 4.00
CA THR A 418 -21.42 12.58 4.22
C THR A 418 -21.25 11.45 3.23
N ALA A 419 -20.42 11.61 2.21
CA ALA A 419 -20.18 10.64 1.15
C ALA A 419 -19.63 9.28 1.65
N ALA A 420 -18.93 9.26 2.77
CA ALA A 420 -18.44 8.03 3.42
C ALA A 420 -19.55 7.11 3.95
N GLY A 421 -20.80 7.58 4.00
CA GLY A 421 -21.99 6.84 4.47
C GLY A 421 -22.84 6.19 3.39
N GLY A 422 -22.41 6.16 2.11
CA GLY A 422 -23.13 5.52 1.01
C GLY A 422 -24.21 6.41 0.37
N GLY A 423 -24.10 7.73 0.51
CA GLY A 423 -24.90 8.68 -0.29
C GLY A 423 -24.29 8.86 -1.69
N ASP A 424 -25.13 9.20 -2.65
CA ASP A 424 -24.75 9.54 -4.03
C ASP A 424 -23.57 10.49 -4.05
N GLY A 425 -22.49 10.02 -4.62
CA GLY A 425 -21.11 10.48 -4.43
C GLY A 425 -20.86 11.97 -4.63
N ILE A 426 -19.65 12.38 -4.23
CA ILE A 426 -19.08 13.70 -4.55
C ILE A 426 -19.38 14.02 -6.01
N PRO A 427 -19.98 15.19 -6.32
CA PRO A 427 -20.32 15.54 -7.69
C PRO A 427 -19.16 15.33 -8.64
N ASP A 428 -19.38 14.66 -9.76
CA ASP A 428 -18.38 14.45 -10.80
C ASP A 428 -18.13 15.76 -11.57
N THR A 429 -17.57 16.72 -10.84
CA THR A 429 -17.33 18.07 -11.35
C THR A 429 -15.94 18.13 -11.95
N GLU A 430 -15.86 18.66 -13.15
CA GLU A 430 -14.57 18.91 -13.78
C GLU A 430 -13.80 19.98 -13.02
N LEU A 431 -12.59 19.63 -12.59
CA LEU A 431 -11.72 20.55 -11.88
C LEU A 431 -11.08 21.54 -12.85
N PRO A 432 -10.84 22.81 -12.44
CA PRO A 432 -10.25 23.84 -13.31
C PRO A 432 -8.85 23.48 -13.82
N ASP A 433 -8.49 23.98 -15.00
CA ASP A 433 -7.19 23.67 -15.62
C ASP A 433 -5.99 24.19 -14.83
N ASP A 434 -6.15 25.32 -14.14
CA ASP A 434 -5.12 25.93 -13.31
C ASP A 434 -5.04 25.32 -11.89
N ALA A 435 -5.94 24.44 -11.52
CA ALA A 435 -5.88 23.73 -10.25
C ALA A 435 -4.72 22.71 -10.24
N ILE A 436 -4.03 22.56 -9.09
CA ILE A 436 -2.88 21.67 -8.97
C ILE A 436 -3.33 20.23 -8.72
N LEU A 437 -3.01 19.34 -9.64
CA LEU A 437 -3.22 17.89 -9.52
C LEU A 437 -2.10 17.22 -8.71
N CYS A 438 -0.84 17.53 -9.02
CA CYS A 438 0.31 16.97 -8.32
C CYS A 438 1.07 18.08 -7.58
N SER A 439 0.91 18.14 -6.24
CA SER A 439 1.57 19.17 -5.42
C SER A 439 3.08 19.01 -5.33
N CYS A 440 3.57 17.77 -5.28
CA CYS A 440 5.02 17.53 -5.16
C CYS A 440 5.80 18.05 -6.37
N ASN A 441 5.22 17.96 -7.56
CA ASN A 441 5.84 18.39 -8.82
C ASN A 441 5.15 19.63 -9.42
N ASN A 442 4.22 20.25 -8.70
CA ASN A 442 3.48 21.47 -9.11
C ASN A 442 2.81 21.33 -10.49
N ILE A 443 2.18 20.17 -10.77
CA ILE A 443 1.55 19.89 -12.06
C ILE A 443 0.04 20.16 -11.98
N SER A 444 -0.47 21.01 -12.89
CA SER A 444 -1.87 21.37 -12.96
C SER A 444 -2.73 20.33 -13.71
N PHE A 445 -4.06 20.39 -13.56
CA PHE A 445 -5.00 19.60 -14.36
C PHE A 445 -4.91 19.95 -15.84
N GLY A 446 -4.68 21.22 -16.19
CA GLY A 446 -4.48 21.68 -17.57
C GLY A 446 -3.29 20.99 -18.21
N THR A 447 -2.13 21.00 -17.57
CA THR A 447 -0.92 20.32 -18.06
C THR A 447 -1.16 18.84 -18.33
N VAL A 448 -1.89 18.15 -17.41
CA VAL A 448 -2.24 16.75 -17.62
C VAL A 448 -3.20 16.55 -18.79
N ARG A 449 -4.24 17.42 -18.91
CA ARG A 449 -5.19 17.34 -20.04
C ARG A 449 -4.53 17.62 -21.37
N GLU A 450 -3.62 18.61 -21.45
CA GLU A 450 -2.83 18.88 -22.63
C GLU A 450 -1.98 17.67 -23.01
N ALA A 451 -1.29 17.07 -22.06
CA ALA A 451 -0.51 15.85 -22.30
C ALA A 451 -1.39 14.68 -22.81
N ILE A 452 -2.63 14.55 -22.33
CA ILE A 452 -3.59 13.55 -22.83
C ILE A 452 -3.99 13.88 -24.28
N VAL A 453 -4.26 15.15 -24.60
CA VAL A 453 -4.58 15.60 -25.98
C VAL A 453 -3.40 15.34 -26.93
N ASP A 454 -2.17 15.48 -26.45
CA ASP A 454 -0.93 15.23 -27.20
C ASP A 454 -0.60 13.73 -27.37
N GLY A 455 -1.47 12.83 -26.94
CA GLY A 455 -1.38 11.40 -27.22
C GLY A 455 -0.90 10.52 -26.07
N ASN A 456 -0.77 11.05 -24.84
CA ASN A 456 -0.42 10.24 -23.67
C ASN A 456 -1.70 9.65 -23.05
N HIS A 457 -2.09 8.46 -23.49
CA HIS A 457 -3.38 7.85 -23.16
C HIS A 457 -3.33 6.76 -22.09
N ASP A 458 -2.27 6.74 -21.29
CA ASP A 458 -2.12 5.86 -20.14
C ASP A 458 -1.38 6.56 -18.99
N VAL A 459 -1.52 6.03 -17.76
CA VAL A 459 -0.92 6.63 -16.56
C VAL A 459 0.60 6.59 -16.59
N ALA A 460 1.23 5.60 -17.23
CA ALA A 460 2.68 5.48 -17.25
C ALA A 460 3.29 6.56 -18.14
N SER A 461 2.73 6.78 -19.35
CA SER A 461 3.15 7.86 -20.25
C SER A 461 2.90 9.24 -19.64
N LEU A 462 1.76 9.45 -18.97
CA LEU A 462 1.49 10.71 -18.24
C LEU A 462 2.49 10.97 -17.12
N LYS A 463 2.87 9.96 -16.34
CA LYS A 463 3.94 10.08 -15.34
C LYS A 463 5.28 10.43 -15.97
N ALA A 464 5.61 9.81 -17.09
CA ALA A 464 6.87 10.06 -17.78
C ALA A 464 6.97 11.48 -18.34
N CYS A 465 5.91 12.00 -18.98
CA CYS A 465 5.95 13.31 -19.63
C CYS A 465 5.65 14.48 -18.67
N THR A 466 4.76 14.28 -17.66
CA THR A 466 4.38 15.37 -16.74
C THR A 466 5.07 15.30 -15.38
N THR A 467 5.72 14.20 -15.05
CA THR A 467 6.25 13.87 -13.71
C THR A 467 5.18 13.76 -12.61
N ALA A 468 3.89 13.90 -12.92
CA ALA A 468 2.80 13.72 -11.96
C ALA A 468 2.80 12.30 -11.40
N GLY A 469 2.73 12.14 -10.08
CA GLY A 469 2.66 10.84 -9.41
C GLY A 469 3.98 10.07 -9.33
N THR A 470 5.12 10.70 -9.61
CA THR A 470 6.45 10.05 -9.56
C THR A 470 7.12 10.11 -8.19
N GLN A 471 6.70 11.00 -7.29
CA GLN A 471 7.21 11.12 -5.91
C GLN A 471 6.31 10.38 -4.91
N CYS A 472 5.47 11.09 -4.16
CA CYS A 472 4.62 10.49 -3.12
C CYS A 472 3.49 9.58 -3.65
N GLY A 473 3.14 9.67 -4.94
CA GLY A 473 2.11 8.86 -5.58
C GLY A 473 0.66 9.17 -5.18
N SER A 474 0.41 10.09 -4.26
CA SER A 474 -0.94 10.39 -3.74
C SER A 474 -1.91 10.93 -4.80
N CYS A 475 -1.40 11.54 -5.87
CA CYS A 475 -2.21 12.09 -6.97
C CYS A 475 -2.55 11.06 -8.06
N VAL A 476 -2.03 9.82 -8.01
CA VAL A 476 -2.23 8.81 -9.05
C VAL A 476 -3.71 8.45 -9.27
N PRO A 477 -4.56 8.29 -8.25
CA PRO A 477 -5.99 8.06 -8.47
C PRO A 477 -6.68 9.21 -9.20
N MET A 478 -6.31 10.46 -8.89
CA MET A 478 -6.84 11.64 -9.57
C MET A 478 -6.31 11.77 -11.01
N LEU A 479 -5.04 11.40 -11.24
CA LEU A 479 -4.44 11.34 -12.56
C LEU A 479 -5.21 10.34 -13.47
N GLN A 480 -5.54 9.16 -12.93
CA GLN A 480 -6.35 8.16 -13.61
C GLN A 480 -7.75 8.69 -13.94
N LYS A 481 -8.43 9.31 -12.96
CA LYS A 481 -9.77 9.89 -13.17
C LYS A 481 -9.75 10.99 -14.24
N THR A 482 -8.75 11.86 -14.23
CA THR A 482 -8.59 12.94 -15.23
C THR A 482 -8.36 12.36 -16.63
N LEU A 483 -7.57 11.30 -16.75
CA LEU A 483 -7.36 10.57 -18.00
C LEU A 483 -8.69 10.03 -18.55
N GLU A 484 -9.45 9.32 -17.73
CA GLU A 484 -10.74 8.73 -18.12
C GLU A 484 -11.75 9.80 -18.58
N GLN A 485 -11.88 10.89 -17.82
CA GLN A 485 -12.76 12.01 -18.17
C GLN A 485 -12.35 12.68 -19.49
N GLN A 486 -11.05 12.96 -19.67
CA GLN A 486 -10.56 13.63 -20.88
C GLN A 486 -10.67 12.74 -22.12
N MET A 487 -10.33 11.46 -22.00
CA MET A 487 -10.50 10.47 -23.06
C MET A 487 -11.96 10.36 -23.52
N LYS A 488 -12.89 10.29 -22.54
CA LYS A 488 -14.33 10.28 -22.81
C LYS A 488 -14.79 11.53 -23.59
N LYS A 489 -14.28 12.73 -23.25
CA LYS A 489 -14.58 13.98 -23.98
C LYS A 489 -14.07 13.96 -25.42
N MET A 490 -12.91 13.38 -25.63
CA MET A 490 -12.30 13.25 -26.96
C MET A 490 -13.00 12.16 -27.82
N GLY A 491 -14.00 11.46 -27.27
CA GLY A 491 -14.67 10.34 -27.95
C GLY A 491 -13.75 9.12 -28.11
N LEU A 492 -12.64 9.08 -27.36
CA LEU A 492 -11.71 7.97 -27.32
C LEU A 492 -12.10 7.05 -26.17
N THR A 493 -12.17 5.76 -26.45
CA THR A 493 -12.30 4.75 -25.38
C THR A 493 -10.95 4.58 -24.68
N VAL A 494 -10.95 4.63 -23.36
CA VAL A 494 -9.77 4.20 -22.59
C VAL A 494 -9.48 2.75 -22.97
N SER A 495 -8.27 2.47 -23.42
CA SER A 495 -7.89 1.12 -23.83
C SER A 495 -8.08 0.18 -22.63
N LYS A 496 -8.99 -0.78 -22.76
CA LYS A 496 -9.16 -1.89 -21.81
C LYS A 496 -8.23 -3.05 -22.13
N ALA A 497 -7.19 -2.80 -22.92
CA ALA A 497 -6.18 -3.79 -23.29
C ALA A 497 -5.61 -4.49 -22.05
N LEU A 498 -5.47 -5.81 -22.13
CA LEU A 498 -4.99 -6.61 -21.00
C LEU A 498 -3.57 -6.23 -20.59
N CYS A 499 -2.71 -6.02 -21.58
CA CYS A 499 -1.31 -5.58 -21.42
C CYS A 499 -0.72 -5.27 -22.82
N GLU A 500 0.53 -4.89 -22.87
CA GLU A 500 1.27 -4.64 -24.13
C GLU A 500 1.26 -5.79 -25.16
N HIS A 501 0.98 -7.02 -24.71
CA HIS A 501 0.92 -8.20 -25.58
C HIS A 501 -0.47 -8.47 -26.18
N PHE A 502 -1.52 -7.80 -25.70
CA PHE A 502 -2.89 -8.01 -26.15
C PHE A 502 -3.68 -6.71 -26.18
N ASP A 503 -4.26 -6.35 -27.32
CA ASP A 503 -5.19 -5.21 -27.45
C ASP A 503 -6.58 -5.53 -26.85
N PHE A 504 -6.86 -6.79 -26.60
CA PHE A 504 -8.10 -7.27 -26.01
C PHE A 504 -8.13 -7.02 -24.51
N SER A 505 -9.28 -6.62 -23.98
CA SER A 505 -9.58 -6.75 -22.55
C SER A 505 -9.64 -8.23 -22.14
N ARG A 506 -9.65 -8.50 -20.83
CA ARG A 506 -9.81 -9.88 -20.35
C ARG A 506 -11.12 -10.49 -20.84
N ALA A 507 -12.22 -9.74 -20.84
CA ALA A 507 -13.54 -10.22 -21.26
C ALA A 507 -13.57 -10.56 -22.75
N GLU A 508 -13.07 -9.66 -23.62
CA GLU A 508 -12.98 -9.89 -25.07
C GLU A 508 -12.09 -11.09 -25.39
N LEU A 509 -10.94 -11.21 -24.72
CA LEU A 509 -10.05 -12.34 -24.90
C LEU A 509 -10.68 -13.65 -24.43
N ALA A 510 -11.44 -13.64 -23.34
CA ALA A 510 -12.19 -14.81 -22.88
C ALA A 510 -13.20 -15.28 -23.90
N GLU A 511 -13.95 -14.37 -24.51
CA GLU A 511 -14.94 -14.71 -25.55
C GLU A 511 -14.24 -15.20 -26.83
N ALA A 512 -13.15 -14.57 -27.25
CA ALA A 512 -12.34 -14.99 -28.39
C ALA A 512 -11.77 -16.41 -28.21
N VAL A 513 -11.27 -16.74 -27.03
CA VAL A 513 -10.77 -18.09 -26.67
C VAL A 513 -11.92 -19.11 -26.65
N ARG A 514 -13.08 -18.74 -26.09
CA ARG A 514 -14.28 -19.58 -26.06
C ARG A 514 -14.74 -19.98 -27.45
N LEU A 515 -14.81 -19.01 -28.38
CA LEU A 515 -15.29 -19.22 -29.74
C LEU A 515 -14.29 -19.98 -30.61
N THR A 516 -12.99 -19.82 -30.39
CA THR A 516 -11.95 -20.41 -31.25
C THR A 516 -11.42 -21.76 -30.77
N ASN A 517 -11.82 -22.19 -29.60
CA ASN A 517 -11.47 -23.50 -29.06
C ASN A 517 -9.96 -23.73 -28.83
N LEU A 518 -9.18 -22.66 -28.60
CA LEU A 518 -7.74 -22.75 -28.32
C LEU A 518 -7.48 -23.31 -26.92
N ASP A 519 -6.41 -24.10 -26.76
CA ASP A 519 -6.15 -24.88 -25.54
C ASP A 519 -4.89 -24.48 -24.78
N ASP A 520 -3.99 -23.74 -25.42
CA ASP A 520 -2.69 -23.37 -24.87
C ASP A 520 -2.39 -21.87 -25.05
N PHE A 521 -1.43 -21.37 -24.26
CA PHE A 521 -1.05 -19.97 -24.24
C PHE A 521 -0.42 -19.52 -25.56
N ASP A 522 0.45 -20.37 -26.15
CA ASP A 522 1.21 -20.02 -27.34
C ASP A 522 0.28 -19.82 -28.56
N SER A 523 -0.73 -20.67 -28.68
CA SER A 523 -1.80 -20.53 -29.68
C SER A 523 -2.64 -19.27 -29.48
N VAL A 524 -2.94 -18.91 -28.24
CA VAL A 524 -3.72 -17.72 -27.91
C VAL A 524 -2.93 -16.44 -28.22
N ILE A 525 -1.66 -16.35 -27.79
CA ILE A 525 -0.84 -15.15 -28.04
C ILE A 525 -0.45 -15.03 -29.53
N ALA A 526 -0.25 -16.13 -30.22
CA ALA A 526 0.01 -16.10 -31.67
C ALA A 526 -1.19 -15.61 -32.48
N ARG A 527 -2.42 -15.90 -32.04
CA ARG A 527 -3.64 -15.55 -32.77
C ARG A 527 -4.21 -14.19 -32.40
N PHE A 528 -4.16 -13.81 -31.15
CA PHE A 528 -4.84 -12.63 -30.60
C PHE A 528 -3.88 -11.60 -29.99
N GLY A 529 -2.61 -11.92 -29.87
CA GLY A 529 -1.60 -11.03 -29.31
C GLY A 529 -0.57 -10.58 -30.34
N HIS A 530 0.40 -9.83 -29.85
CA HIS A 530 1.52 -9.32 -30.66
C HIS A 530 2.71 -10.30 -30.73
N GLY A 531 2.54 -11.53 -30.25
CA GLY A 531 3.61 -12.53 -30.15
C GLY A 531 4.48 -12.36 -28.90
N GLY A 532 5.67 -13.01 -28.93
CA GLY A 532 6.60 -13.02 -27.78
C GLY A 532 6.21 -14.01 -26.68
N ASP A 533 6.97 -13.98 -25.58
CA ASP A 533 6.79 -14.93 -24.46
C ASP A 533 5.68 -14.53 -23.47
N GLY A 534 5.04 -13.35 -23.66
CA GLY A 534 4.05 -12.78 -22.74
C GLY A 534 4.67 -12.29 -21.42
N CYS A 535 3.85 -11.66 -20.57
CA CYS A 535 4.26 -11.03 -19.31
C CYS A 535 3.56 -11.63 -18.08
N ALA A 536 3.91 -11.14 -16.91
CA ALA A 536 3.31 -11.52 -15.63
C ALA A 536 1.80 -11.20 -15.51
N ILE A 537 1.25 -10.41 -16.45
CA ILE A 537 -0.17 -10.07 -16.52
C ILE A 537 -0.93 -11.06 -17.39
N CYS A 538 -0.51 -11.24 -18.67
CA CYS A 538 -1.26 -12.07 -19.61
C CYS A 538 -1.11 -13.57 -19.33
N LYS A 539 0.07 -14.06 -18.90
CA LYS A 539 0.29 -15.47 -18.58
C LYS A 539 -0.76 -16.04 -17.61
N PRO A 540 -0.90 -15.52 -16.38
CA PRO A 540 -1.89 -16.04 -15.43
C PRO A 540 -3.33 -15.72 -15.83
N THR A 541 -3.57 -14.67 -16.60
CA THR A 541 -4.91 -14.32 -17.08
C THR A 541 -5.38 -15.32 -18.14
N VAL A 542 -4.58 -15.58 -19.16
CA VAL A 542 -4.89 -16.57 -20.19
C VAL A 542 -4.99 -17.97 -19.59
N ALA A 543 -4.09 -18.36 -18.69
CA ALA A 543 -4.19 -19.62 -17.98
C ALA A 543 -5.52 -19.77 -17.20
N SER A 544 -5.99 -18.70 -16.56
CA SER A 544 -7.30 -18.66 -15.87
C SER A 544 -8.46 -18.80 -16.86
N ILE A 545 -8.43 -18.09 -18.01
CA ILE A 545 -9.44 -18.18 -19.07
C ILE A 545 -9.53 -19.60 -19.62
N LEU A 546 -8.41 -20.19 -19.99
CA LEU A 546 -8.35 -21.56 -20.50
C LEU A 546 -8.91 -22.57 -19.48
N SER A 547 -8.55 -22.41 -18.20
CA SER A 547 -9.05 -23.27 -17.13
C SER A 547 -10.56 -23.10 -16.88
N SER A 548 -11.13 -21.90 -17.09
CA SER A 548 -12.57 -21.64 -16.97
C SER A 548 -13.39 -22.35 -18.03
N PHE A 549 -12.89 -22.43 -19.28
CA PHE A 549 -13.67 -22.94 -20.42
C PHE A 549 -13.32 -24.37 -20.79
N ARG A 550 -12.12 -24.89 -20.46
CA ARG A 550 -11.68 -26.23 -20.83
C ARG A 550 -11.87 -27.25 -19.73
N ASN A 551 -12.00 -26.80 -18.51
CA ASN A 551 -12.13 -27.62 -17.29
C ASN A 551 -11.19 -28.83 -17.25
N SER A 552 -10.02 -28.68 -17.86
CA SER A 552 -8.93 -29.65 -17.78
C SER A 552 -8.06 -29.35 -16.56
N TYR A 553 -7.22 -30.27 -16.17
CA TYR A 553 -6.28 -30.07 -15.08
C TYR A 553 -5.52 -28.75 -15.25
N VAL A 554 -5.56 -27.90 -14.24
CA VAL A 554 -5.12 -26.48 -14.34
C VAL A 554 -3.64 -26.32 -14.73
N LEU A 555 -2.80 -27.31 -14.46
CA LEU A 555 -1.38 -27.29 -14.76
C LEU A 555 -0.99 -28.00 -16.06
N ASP A 556 -1.94 -28.59 -16.79
CA ASP A 556 -1.67 -29.27 -18.06
C ASP A 556 -1.42 -28.29 -19.23
N SER A 557 -1.03 -28.85 -20.38
CA SER A 557 -0.82 -28.09 -21.65
C SER A 557 0.10 -26.87 -21.48
N GLY A 558 1.18 -27.02 -20.70
CA GLY A 558 2.13 -25.93 -20.44
C GLY A 558 1.69 -24.89 -19.42
N ARG A 559 0.43 -24.90 -19.00
CA ARG A 559 -0.15 -23.89 -18.10
C ARG A 559 0.49 -23.81 -16.72
N GLY A 560 1.22 -24.84 -16.27
CA GLY A 560 1.92 -24.84 -14.99
C GLY A 560 2.94 -23.70 -14.84
N GLY A 561 3.66 -23.36 -15.92
CA GLY A 561 4.59 -22.23 -15.96
C GLY A 561 3.93 -20.87 -15.99
N LEU A 562 2.65 -20.81 -16.36
CA LEU A 562 1.86 -19.60 -16.49
C LEU A 562 1.14 -19.22 -15.19
N GLN A 563 0.95 -20.18 -14.26
CA GLN A 563 0.16 -19.96 -13.04
C GLN A 563 0.88 -19.08 -12.01
N GLU A 564 0.10 -18.44 -11.16
CA GLU A 564 0.57 -17.82 -9.93
C GLU A 564 1.09 -18.88 -8.95
N THR A 565 1.89 -18.48 -7.95
CA THR A 565 2.57 -19.39 -7.02
C THR A 565 1.62 -20.37 -6.33
N ASN A 566 0.46 -19.89 -5.87
CA ASN A 566 -0.52 -20.73 -5.17
C ASN A 566 -1.14 -21.80 -6.07
N ASP A 567 -1.51 -21.43 -7.29
CA ASP A 567 -2.06 -22.39 -8.24
C ASP A 567 -1.00 -23.41 -8.70
N ARG A 568 0.26 -22.99 -8.85
CA ARG A 568 1.36 -23.89 -9.24
C ARG A 568 1.54 -25.08 -8.31
N ALA A 569 1.39 -24.84 -7.01
CA ALA A 569 1.53 -25.87 -5.99
C ALA A 569 0.19 -26.52 -5.61
N LEU A 570 -0.93 -26.11 -6.19
CA LEU A 570 -2.29 -26.53 -5.79
C LEU A 570 -2.56 -26.32 -4.28
N ALA A 571 -1.87 -25.33 -3.69
CA ALA A 571 -1.90 -24.99 -2.27
C ALA A 571 -1.40 -23.55 -2.07
N ASN A 572 -1.88 -22.86 -1.04
CA ASN A 572 -1.36 -21.54 -0.71
C ASN A 572 0.01 -21.64 -0.05
N MET A 573 0.98 -20.98 -0.65
CA MET A 573 2.29 -20.76 -0.02
C MET A 573 2.14 -19.77 1.13
N GLN A 574 2.72 -20.09 2.28
CA GLN A 574 2.73 -19.28 3.48
C GLN A 574 3.96 -18.34 3.48
N LYS A 575 3.99 -17.41 4.44
CA LYS A 575 5.06 -16.42 4.56
C LYS A 575 6.45 -17.04 4.77
N ASP A 576 6.51 -18.20 5.41
CA ASP A 576 7.74 -18.97 5.68
C ASP A 576 8.13 -19.95 4.55
N GLY A 577 7.43 -19.95 3.41
CA GLY A 577 7.67 -20.86 2.29
C GLY A 577 6.99 -22.22 2.39
N THR A 578 6.34 -22.54 3.51
CA THR A 578 5.49 -23.72 3.63
C THR A 578 4.14 -23.55 2.94
N TYR A 579 3.32 -24.59 2.92
CA TYR A 579 2.03 -24.59 2.24
C TYR A 579 0.88 -24.91 3.18
N SER A 580 -0.31 -24.42 2.83
CA SER A 580 -1.57 -24.82 3.48
C SER A 580 -2.22 -25.98 2.75
N VAL A 581 -2.81 -26.89 3.49
CA VAL A 581 -3.68 -27.95 2.97
C VAL A 581 -5.08 -27.72 3.54
N VAL A 582 -6.05 -27.48 2.66
CA VAL A 582 -7.43 -27.18 3.06
C VAL A 582 -8.37 -28.13 2.30
N PRO A 583 -8.75 -29.27 2.91
CA PRO A 583 -9.70 -30.19 2.29
C PRO A 583 -11.08 -29.55 2.15
N ARG A 584 -11.84 -30.00 1.16
CA ARG A 584 -13.22 -29.57 0.96
C ARG A 584 -14.10 -30.16 2.03
N ILE A 585 -14.86 -29.30 2.69
CA ILE A 585 -15.88 -29.63 3.69
C ILE A 585 -17.15 -28.89 3.26
N PRO A 586 -17.99 -29.50 2.38
CA PRO A 586 -19.15 -28.82 1.82
C PRO A 586 -20.09 -28.32 2.91
N ALA A 587 -20.48 -27.03 2.83
CA ALA A 587 -21.32 -26.35 3.80
C ALA A 587 -20.80 -26.40 5.27
N GLY A 588 -19.56 -26.81 5.51
CA GLY A 588 -19.03 -27.04 6.86
C GLY A 588 -19.51 -28.36 7.52
N GLU A 589 -20.22 -29.23 6.80
CA GLU A 589 -20.68 -30.51 7.29
C GLU A 589 -19.60 -31.59 7.16
N ILE A 590 -19.22 -32.23 8.26
CA ILE A 590 -18.17 -33.23 8.28
C ILE A 590 -18.54 -34.45 9.12
N PRO A 591 -18.52 -35.68 8.57
CA PRO A 591 -18.67 -36.92 9.35
C PRO A 591 -17.52 -37.11 10.33
N ALA A 592 -17.82 -37.64 11.51
CA ALA A 592 -16.83 -37.86 12.57
C ALA A 592 -15.61 -38.71 12.12
N LYS A 593 -15.82 -39.69 11.25
CA LYS A 593 -14.71 -40.48 10.67
C LYS A 593 -13.76 -39.66 9.82
N LYS A 594 -14.28 -38.72 9.01
CA LYS A 594 -13.45 -37.81 8.21
C LYS A 594 -12.75 -36.78 9.10
N LEU A 595 -13.39 -36.31 10.17
CA LEU A 595 -12.74 -35.41 11.13
C LEU A 595 -11.56 -36.09 11.82
N ALA A 596 -11.66 -37.37 12.18
CA ALA A 596 -10.55 -38.16 12.73
C ALA A 596 -9.34 -38.22 11.76
N VAL A 597 -9.59 -38.44 10.47
CA VAL A 597 -8.49 -38.47 9.47
C VAL A 597 -7.77 -37.13 9.37
N ILE A 598 -8.47 -35.99 9.45
CA ILE A 598 -7.82 -34.67 9.47
C ILE A 598 -6.90 -34.55 10.69
N ALA A 599 -7.36 -35.00 11.87
CA ALA A 599 -6.56 -34.96 13.09
C ALA A 599 -5.32 -35.90 12.98
N GLU A 600 -5.49 -37.12 12.48
CA GLU A 600 -4.39 -38.07 12.24
C GLU A 600 -3.35 -37.52 11.28
N VAL A 601 -3.78 -36.93 10.16
CA VAL A 601 -2.89 -36.31 9.16
C VAL A 601 -2.15 -35.13 9.76
N ALA A 602 -2.84 -34.26 10.50
CA ALA A 602 -2.21 -33.12 11.13
C ALA A 602 -1.16 -33.54 12.18
N GLU A 603 -1.42 -34.60 12.94
CA GLU A 603 -0.48 -35.18 13.93
C GLU A 603 0.70 -35.85 13.22
N GLU A 604 0.43 -36.69 12.20
CA GLU A 604 1.44 -37.42 11.44
C GLU A 604 2.45 -36.50 10.77
N PHE A 605 1.98 -35.39 10.17
CA PHE A 605 2.82 -34.42 9.45
C PHE A 605 3.22 -33.19 10.28
N GLY A 606 2.83 -33.13 11.55
CA GLY A 606 3.17 -32.05 12.48
C GLY A 606 2.62 -30.69 12.03
N LEU A 607 1.37 -30.63 11.58
CA LEU A 607 0.79 -29.45 10.97
C LEU A 607 -0.01 -28.61 12.00
N TYR A 608 0.05 -27.31 11.88
CA TYR A 608 -0.85 -26.40 12.58
C TYR A 608 -2.26 -26.52 12.03
N THR A 609 -3.27 -26.63 12.91
CA THR A 609 -4.68 -26.73 12.51
C THR A 609 -5.50 -25.54 12.93
N LYS A 610 -6.41 -25.10 12.06
CA LYS A 610 -7.36 -24.02 12.38
C LYS A 610 -8.70 -24.18 11.68
N ILE A 611 -9.79 -24.00 12.42
CA ILE A 611 -11.13 -23.80 11.83
C ILE A 611 -11.16 -22.39 11.23
N THR A 612 -11.40 -22.31 9.94
CA THR A 612 -11.40 -21.04 9.21
C THR A 612 -12.80 -20.41 9.15
N GLY A 613 -12.88 -19.10 8.85
CA GLY A 613 -14.17 -18.43 8.61
C GLY A 613 -14.95 -18.96 7.41
N ALA A 614 -14.36 -19.84 6.61
CA ALA A 614 -14.97 -20.56 5.51
C ALA A 614 -15.64 -21.88 5.94
N GLN A 615 -15.77 -22.14 7.24
CA GLN A 615 -16.28 -23.41 7.81
C GLN A 615 -15.47 -24.63 7.35
N ARG A 616 -14.16 -24.48 7.21
CA ARG A 616 -13.24 -25.55 6.84
C ARG A 616 -12.12 -25.65 7.87
N ILE A 617 -11.47 -26.80 7.95
CA ILE A 617 -10.28 -27.02 8.74
C ILE A 617 -9.09 -26.85 7.81
N GLY A 618 -8.27 -25.83 8.06
CA GLY A 618 -7.02 -25.60 7.35
C GLY A 618 -5.86 -26.21 8.14
N MET A 619 -4.94 -26.87 7.45
CA MET A 619 -3.68 -27.39 7.96
C MET A 619 -2.55 -26.58 7.35
N TYR A 620 -1.56 -26.15 8.16
CA TYR A 620 -0.50 -25.24 7.74
C TYR A 620 0.86 -25.76 8.18
N GLY A 621 1.92 -25.40 7.46
CA GLY A 621 3.28 -25.83 7.74
C GLY A 621 3.73 -27.02 6.90
N ALA A 622 2.96 -27.44 5.89
CA ALA A 622 3.35 -28.50 4.97
C ALA A 622 4.46 -28.05 4.04
N ARG A 623 5.51 -28.85 3.87
CA ARG A 623 6.52 -28.62 2.85
C ARG A 623 6.03 -29.11 1.49
N LEU A 624 6.64 -28.62 0.42
CA LEU A 624 6.25 -28.94 -0.97
C LEU A 624 6.20 -30.45 -1.20
N GLU A 625 7.24 -31.15 -0.78
CA GLU A 625 7.40 -32.60 -0.95
C GLU A 625 6.44 -33.44 -0.08
N GLN A 626 5.87 -32.85 0.96
CA GLN A 626 4.86 -33.52 1.80
C GLN A 626 3.46 -33.47 1.21
N LEU A 627 3.16 -32.51 0.34
CA LEU A 627 1.81 -32.28 -0.19
C LEU A 627 1.19 -33.54 -0.81
N PRO A 628 1.87 -34.32 -1.70
CA PRO A 628 1.28 -35.52 -2.27
C PRO A 628 0.94 -36.60 -1.22
N TYR A 629 1.76 -36.77 -0.19
CA TYR A 629 1.51 -37.73 0.88
C TYR A 629 0.30 -37.35 1.74
N ILE A 630 0.19 -36.08 2.05
CA ILE A 630 -0.95 -35.54 2.76
C ILE A 630 -2.22 -35.70 1.93
N TRP A 631 -2.15 -35.40 0.62
CA TRP A 631 -3.30 -35.55 -0.29
C TRP A 631 -3.70 -37.02 -0.47
N GLU A 632 -2.76 -37.96 -0.55
CA GLU A 632 -3.09 -39.38 -0.64
C GLU A 632 -3.94 -39.83 0.56
N ARG A 633 -3.52 -39.47 1.78
CA ARG A 633 -4.27 -39.79 3.00
C ARG A 633 -5.67 -39.18 3.01
N LEU A 634 -5.80 -37.95 2.52
CA LEU A 634 -7.07 -37.23 2.48
C LEU A 634 -7.99 -37.77 1.36
N VAL A 635 -7.45 -38.02 0.18
CA VAL A 635 -8.20 -38.57 -0.96
C VAL A 635 -8.71 -39.97 -0.67
N ASP A 636 -7.90 -40.84 -0.04
CA ASP A 636 -8.31 -42.17 0.38
C ASP A 636 -9.46 -42.17 1.39
N ALA A 637 -9.55 -41.10 2.21
CA ALA A 637 -10.68 -40.87 3.10
C ALA A 637 -11.89 -40.18 2.41
N GLY A 638 -11.81 -39.97 1.09
CA GLY A 638 -12.86 -39.35 0.29
C GLY A 638 -12.95 -37.84 0.44
N PHE A 639 -11.84 -37.15 0.76
CA PHE A 639 -11.73 -35.69 0.62
C PHE A 639 -11.30 -35.30 -0.79
N GLU A 640 -11.58 -34.06 -1.14
CA GLU A 640 -11.14 -33.40 -2.36
C GLU A 640 -10.40 -32.10 -2.01
N SER A 641 -9.68 -31.52 -2.97
CA SER A 641 -9.11 -30.20 -2.84
C SER A 641 -10.19 -29.17 -2.49
N GLY A 642 -9.94 -28.39 -1.46
CA GLY A 642 -10.79 -27.24 -1.14
C GLY A 642 -10.61 -26.05 -2.04
N GLN A 643 -9.59 -26.07 -2.95
CA GLN A 643 -9.24 -24.97 -3.85
C GLN A 643 -9.20 -23.61 -3.13
N ALA A 644 -8.56 -23.61 -1.95
CA ALA A 644 -8.55 -22.49 -1.01
C ALA A 644 -7.57 -21.36 -1.43
N TYR A 645 -7.49 -21.06 -2.70
CA TYR A 645 -6.66 -20.01 -3.31
C TYR A 645 -7.50 -19.06 -4.17
N GLY A 646 -6.91 -18.18 -4.94
CA GLY A 646 -7.60 -17.18 -5.77
C GLY A 646 -8.30 -17.75 -7.00
N LYS A 647 -9.16 -16.97 -7.64
CA LYS A 647 -9.78 -17.24 -8.94
C LYS A 647 -10.63 -18.53 -9.01
N SER A 648 -11.31 -18.87 -7.90
CA SER A 648 -12.22 -20.04 -7.84
C SER A 648 -13.28 -19.88 -6.76
N LEU A 649 -14.25 -20.83 -6.71
CA LEU A 649 -15.17 -20.94 -5.58
C LEU A 649 -14.39 -21.29 -4.30
N ARG A 650 -14.45 -20.39 -3.32
CA ARG A 650 -13.74 -20.56 -2.04
C ARG A 650 -14.53 -21.45 -1.08
N ASN A 651 -15.80 -21.23 -0.94
CA ASN A 651 -16.71 -22.00 -0.08
C ASN A 651 -18.16 -21.57 -0.25
N VAL A 652 -19.07 -22.45 0.20
CA VAL A 652 -20.46 -22.12 0.46
C VAL A 652 -20.71 -22.23 1.96
N LYS A 653 -20.84 -21.10 2.64
CA LYS A 653 -21.13 -21.06 4.08
C LYS A 653 -22.61 -21.35 4.34
N SER A 654 -22.93 -22.19 5.33
CA SER A 654 -24.32 -22.45 5.73
C SER A 654 -24.54 -22.21 7.21
N CYS A 655 -25.80 -22.07 7.60
CA CYS A 655 -26.25 -22.25 8.98
C CYS A 655 -26.84 -23.68 9.17
N LEU A 656 -27.34 -23.99 10.35
CA LEU A 656 -27.86 -25.33 10.68
C LEU A 656 -29.16 -25.73 9.95
N GLY A 657 -29.84 -24.78 9.31
CA GLY A 657 -31.07 -25.02 8.54
C GLY A 657 -32.26 -25.53 9.35
N SER A 658 -33.31 -25.97 8.63
CA SER A 658 -34.54 -26.44 9.25
C SER A 658 -34.38 -27.75 10.02
N SER A 659 -33.35 -28.57 9.72
CA SER A 659 -33.14 -29.85 10.39
C SER A 659 -32.79 -29.73 11.86
N TRP A 660 -31.99 -28.70 12.23
CA TRP A 660 -31.51 -28.57 13.60
C TRP A 660 -31.87 -27.25 14.28
N CYS A 661 -32.21 -26.23 13.50
CA CYS A 661 -32.54 -24.92 14.03
C CYS A 661 -34.04 -24.69 14.10
N ARG A 662 -34.57 -24.39 15.29
CA ARG A 662 -36.00 -24.10 15.50
C ARG A 662 -36.56 -22.92 14.68
N PHE A 663 -35.70 -22.09 14.15
CA PHE A 663 -36.03 -20.91 13.33
C PHE A 663 -35.86 -21.18 11.83
N GLY A 664 -35.21 -22.29 11.46
CA GLY A 664 -34.97 -22.65 10.06
C GLY A 664 -36.25 -22.93 9.34
N VAL A 665 -36.49 -22.32 8.18
CA VAL A 665 -37.68 -22.52 7.35
C VAL A 665 -37.38 -23.37 6.12
N GLN A 666 -36.12 -23.47 5.71
CA GLN A 666 -35.64 -24.32 4.61
C GLN A 666 -34.36 -25.07 5.01
N ASP A 667 -34.03 -26.12 4.25
CA ASP A 667 -32.81 -26.89 4.40
C ASP A 667 -31.62 -26.15 3.77
N SER A 668 -31.00 -25.26 4.57
CA SER A 668 -29.82 -24.49 4.12
C SER A 668 -28.57 -25.33 3.99
N VAL A 669 -28.44 -26.44 4.73
CA VAL A 669 -27.28 -27.33 4.63
C VAL A 669 -27.33 -28.11 3.32
N GLY A 670 -28.43 -28.75 3.02
CA GLY A 670 -28.60 -29.48 1.76
C GLY A 670 -28.43 -28.58 0.53
N MET A 671 -29.01 -27.37 0.55
CA MET A 671 -28.83 -26.38 -0.51
C MET A 671 -27.36 -25.98 -0.65
N ALA A 672 -26.65 -25.68 0.44
CA ALA A 672 -25.26 -25.29 0.41
C ALA A 672 -24.34 -26.42 -0.08
N VAL A 673 -24.57 -27.66 0.35
CA VAL A 673 -23.85 -28.84 -0.14
C VAL A 673 -24.05 -29.02 -1.65
N ASN A 674 -25.31 -28.88 -2.13
CA ASN A 674 -25.59 -28.95 -3.56
C ASN A 674 -24.83 -27.90 -4.38
N LEU A 675 -24.89 -26.63 -3.94
CA LEU A 675 -24.19 -25.52 -4.62
C LEU A 675 -22.67 -25.69 -4.56
N GLU A 676 -22.10 -26.08 -3.42
CA GLU A 676 -20.66 -26.28 -3.31
C GLU A 676 -20.16 -27.42 -4.21
N ASN A 677 -20.89 -28.51 -4.28
CA ASN A 677 -20.59 -29.65 -5.17
C ASN A 677 -20.79 -29.33 -6.65
N ARG A 678 -21.75 -28.47 -6.99
CA ARG A 678 -21.99 -28.06 -8.37
C ARG A 678 -20.90 -27.18 -8.92
N TYR A 679 -20.41 -26.20 -8.14
CA TYR A 679 -19.45 -25.19 -8.61
C TYR A 679 -18.01 -25.45 -8.16
N ARG A 680 -17.72 -26.61 -7.55
CA ARG A 680 -16.35 -26.99 -7.19
C ARG A 680 -15.46 -27.01 -8.43
N GLY A 681 -14.26 -26.47 -8.30
CA GLY A 681 -13.29 -26.36 -9.40
C GLY A 681 -13.57 -25.27 -10.42
N LEU A 682 -14.71 -24.57 -10.35
CA LEU A 682 -15.04 -23.49 -11.27
C LEU A 682 -14.01 -22.34 -11.14
N ARG A 683 -13.29 -22.07 -12.22
CA ARG A 683 -12.36 -20.96 -12.31
C ARG A 683 -13.07 -19.68 -12.73
N SER A 684 -12.65 -18.54 -12.19
CA SER A 684 -13.31 -17.26 -12.35
C SER A 684 -12.28 -16.10 -12.36
N PRO A 685 -12.64 -14.89 -12.80
CA PRO A 685 -11.76 -13.74 -12.79
C PRO A 685 -11.19 -13.42 -11.42
N HIS A 686 -11.97 -13.59 -10.35
CA HIS A 686 -11.56 -13.49 -8.96
C HIS A 686 -12.27 -14.54 -8.11
N LYS A 687 -11.76 -14.79 -6.88
CA LYS A 687 -12.43 -15.70 -5.92
C LYS A 687 -13.86 -15.23 -5.63
N PHE A 688 -14.77 -16.17 -5.48
CA PHE A 688 -16.13 -15.90 -5.04
C PHE A 688 -16.55 -16.82 -3.87
N LYS A 689 -17.50 -16.37 -3.09
CA LYS A 689 -17.99 -17.00 -1.87
C LYS A 689 -19.50 -16.95 -1.83
N PHE A 690 -20.11 -18.00 -1.28
CA PHE A 690 -21.54 -18.08 -1.09
C PHE A 690 -21.91 -18.09 0.39
N GLY A 691 -23.15 -17.70 0.68
CA GLY A 691 -23.78 -17.87 1.97
C GLY A 691 -25.23 -18.33 1.83
N VAL A 692 -25.61 -19.36 2.57
CA VAL A 692 -26.97 -19.91 2.56
C VAL A 692 -27.56 -19.91 3.96
N SER A 693 -28.48 -19.00 4.22
CA SER A 693 -29.17 -18.83 5.51
C SER A 693 -30.53 -19.46 5.48
N GLY A 694 -30.82 -20.37 6.41
CA GLY A 694 -32.11 -21.12 6.52
C GLY A 694 -33.30 -20.28 7.01
N CYS A 695 -33.11 -18.98 7.28
CA CYS A 695 -34.13 -18.00 7.64
C CYS A 695 -33.58 -16.58 7.60
N ASN A 696 -34.43 -15.57 7.82
CA ASN A 696 -34.08 -14.13 7.82
C ASN A 696 -33.19 -13.66 8.96
N ARG A 697 -32.74 -14.54 9.87
CA ARG A 697 -31.72 -14.22 10.89
C ARG A 697 -30.31 -14.16 10.32
N GLU A 698 -30.13 -14.68 9.14
CA GLU A 698 -28.94 -14.49 8.28
C GLU A 698 -27.61 -14.95 8.91
N CYS A 699 -27.65 -16.07 9.65
CA CYS A 699 -26.46 -16.60 10.36
C CYS A 699 -25.32 -17.03 9.45
N ALA A 700 -25.54 -17.23 8.14
CA ALA A 700 -24.51 -17.54 7.16
C ALA A 700 -23.90 -16.29 6.51
N GLU A 701 -24.32 -15.08 6.90
CA GLU A 701 -23.85 -13.80 6.35
C GLU A 701 -24.04 -13.72 4.82
N ALA A 702 -25.22 -14.14 4.34
CA ALA A 702 -25.51 -14.29 2.92
C ALA A 702 -25.40 -12.96 2.15
N GLN A 703 -25.88 -11.85 2.71
CA GLN A 703 -25.81 -10.52 2.08
C GLN A 703 -24.38 -9.96 1.98
N GLY A 704 -23.42 -10.50 2.73
CA GLY A 704 -22.00 -10.14 2.61
C GLY A 704 -21.22 -11.07 1.70
N LYS A 705 -21.84 -11.81 0.80
CA LYS A 705 -21.22 -12.78 -0.10
C LYS A 705 -21.52 -12.46 -1.56
N ASP A 706 -20.67 -12.94 -2.45
CA ASP A 706 -20.81 -12.77 -3.90
C ASP A 706 -22.16 -13.33 -4.40
N VAL A 707 -22.63 -14.42 -3.77
CA VAL A 707 -23.96 -14.99 -3.93
C VAL A 707 -24.53 -15.33 -2.56
N GLY A 708 -25.68 -14.79 -2.23
CA GLY A 708 -26.36 -14.97 -0.96
C GLY A 708 -27.76 -15.55 -1.11
N LEU A 709 -28.11 -16.58 -0.33
CA LEU A 709 -29.42 -17.14 -0.25
C LEU A 709 -30.01 -17.01 1.15
N ILE A 710 -31.21 -16.44 1.25
CA ILE A 710 -31.94 -16.37 2.50
C ILE A 710 -33.28 -17.09 2.30
N ALA A 711 -33.51 -18.12 3.10
CA ALA A 711 -34.74 -18.89 3.03
C ALA A 711 -35.97 -18.11 3.49
N THR A 712 -37.06 -18.28 2.78
CA THR A 712 -38.42 -17.86 3.14
C THR A 712 -39.33 -19.07 3.27
N SER A 713 -40.55 -18.86 3.73
CA SER A 713 -41.56 -19.93 3.76
C SER A 713 -41.94 -20.44 2.37
N ASN A 714 -41.74 -19.65 1.32
CA ASN A 714 -42.18 -19.93 -0.03
C ASN A 714 -41.05 -20.37 -0.97
N GLY A 715 -39.80 -20.27 -0.55
CA GLY A 715 -38.63 -20.56 -1.36
C GLY A 715 -37.40 -19.83 -0.87
N TRP A 716 -36.63 -19.21 -1.78
CA TRP A 716 -35.37 -18.56 -1.52
C TRP A 716 -35.33 -17.14 -2.07
N ASN A 717 -34.84 -16.20 -1.27
CA ASN A 717 -34.40 -14.90 -1.76
C ASN A 717 -32.95 -15.02 -2.19
N LEU A 718 -32.65 -14.69 -3.45
CA LEU A 718 -31.32 -14.68 -4.02
C LEU A 718 -30.75 -13.23 -4.02
N TYR A 719 -29.60 -13.06 -3.43
CA TYR A 719 -28.84 -11.79 -3.38
C TYR A 719 -27.53 -11.95 -4.16
N LEU A 720 -27.16 -10.94 -4.95
CA LEU A 720 -25.95 -10.94 -5.77
C LEU A 720 -25.08 -9.74 -5.48
N GLY A 721 -23.77 -9.86 -5.72
CA GLY A 721 -22.80 -8.76 -5.64
C GLY A 721 -22.38 -8.35 -4.23
N GLY A 722 -22.61 -9.16 -3.21
CA GLY A 722 -22.13 -8.86 -1.85
C GLY A 722 -20.63 -9.07 -1.68
N ASN A 723 -20.01 -8.29 -0.81
CA ASN A 723 -18.60 -8.40 -0.44
C ASN A 723 -18.38 -8.06 1.03
N GLY A 724 -17.83 -8.99 1.81
CA GLY A 724 -17.43 -8.80 3.22
C GLY A 724 -15.92 -8.54 3.38
N GLY A 725 -15.27 -7.95 2.38
CA GLY A 725 -13.84 -7.64 2.38
C GLY A 725 -13.50 -6.23 2.88
N ALA A 726 -12.33 -5.74 2.52
CA ALA A 726 -11.86 -4.38 2.88
C ALA A 726 -12.76 -3.27 2.33
N THR A 727 -13.41 -3.51 1.19
CA THR A 727 -14.47 -2.64 0.65
C THR A 727 -15.78 -3.43 0.74
N PRO A 728 -16.55 -3.30 1.84
CA PRO A 728 -17.76 -4.07 2.04
C PRO A 728 -18.88 -3.56 1.11
N ALA A 729 -19.67 -4.51 0.59
CA ALA A 729 -20.86 -4.22 -0.18
C ALA A 729 -21.97 -5.20 0.24
N HIS A 730 -23.20 -4.71 0.37
CA HIS A 730 -24.36 -5.57 0.56
C HIS A 730 -24.78 -6.20 -0.76
N GLY A 731 -25.07 -7.50 -0.73
CA GLY A 731 -25.72 -8.18 -1.84
C GLY A 731 -27.09 -7.57 -2.12
N ARG A 732 -27.39 -7.33 -3.40
CA ARG A 732 -28.66 -6.79 -3.85
C ARG A 732 -29.65 -7.91 -4.13
N LEU A 733 -30.91 -7.70 -3.79
CA LEU A 733 -31.98 -8.70 -3.97
C LEU A 733 -32.29 -8.88 -5.45
N PHE A 734 -31.85 -9.99 -6.02
CA PHE A 734 -32.06 -10.34 -7.43
C PHE A 734 -33.43 -10.97 -7.71
N VAL A 735 -33.84 -11.93 -6.88
CA VAL A 735 -35.16 -12.59 -7.00
C VAL A 735 -35.68 -12.96 -5.62
N LYS A 736 -37.02 -12.88 -5.44
CA LYS A 736 -37.76 -13.30 -4.23
C LYS A 736 -38.42 -14.63 -4.41
N ASP A 737 -38.49 -15.41 -3.31
CA ASP A 737 -39.32 -16.63 -3.21
C ASP A 737 -39.12 -17.61 -4.37
N ALA A 738 -37.92 -17.67 -4.93
CA ALA A 738 -37.59 -18.56 -6.04
C ALA A 738 -37.52 -20.01 -5.58
N SER A 739 -37.91 -20.95 -6.47
CA SER A 739 -37.74 -22.37 -6.24
C SER A 739 -36.25 -22.76 -6.13
N SER A 740 -35.95 -23.90 -5.54
CA SER A 740 -34.55 -24.38 -5.46
C SER A 740 -33.94 -24.62 -6.86
N GLU A 741 -34.74 -25.07 -7.82
CA GLU A 741 -34.33 -25.29 -9.20
C GLU A 741 -34.04 -23.96 -9.91
N ASP A 742 -34.94 -22.98 -9.76
CA ASP A 742 -34.72 -21.63 -10.35
C ASP A 742 -33.49 -20.93 -9.80
N VAL A 743 -33.28 -21.02 -8.48
CA VAL A 743 -32.09 -20.46 -7.85
C VAL A 743 -30.81 -21.02 -8.45
N VAL A 744 -30.72 -22.35 -8.59
CA VAL A 744 -29.54 -23.00 -9.18
C VAL A 744 -29.36 -22.53 -10.63
N ARG A 745 -30.43 -22.46 -11.41
CA ARG A 745 -30.40 -22.00 -12.80
C ARG A 745 -29.93 -20.54 -12.90
N TYR A 746 -30.45 -19.66 -12.06
CA TYR A 746 -30.02 -18.25 -12.05
C TYR A 746 -28.55 -18.08 -11.62
N ILE A 747 -28.07 -18.88 -10.67
CA ILE A 747 -26.66 -18.86 -10.25
C ILE A 747 -25.76 -19.40 -11.38
N ASP A 748 -26.16 -20.45 -12.10
CA ASP A 748 -25.45 -20.95 -13.27
C ASP A 748 -25.23 -19.84 -14.30
N ARG A 749 -26.31 -19.14 -14.67
CA ARG A 749 -26.26 -18.02 -15.62
C ARG A 749 -25.42 -16.88 -15.10
N TYR A 750 -25.60 -16.49 -13.84
CA TYR A 750 -24.88 -15.39 -13.21
C TYR A 750 -23.37 -15.63 -13.19
N LEU A 751 -22.93 -16.80 -12.75
CA LEU A 751 -21.50 -17.12 -12.67
C LEU A 751 -20.87 -17.18 -14.06
N MET A 752 -21.53 -17.80 -15.04
CA MET A 752 -21.00 -17.86 -16.40
C MET A 752 -21.01 -16.50 -17.09
N TYR A 753 -22.03 -15.67 -16.84
CA TYR A 753 -22.07 -14.30 -17.35
C TYR A 753 -20.95 -13.45 -16.74
N TYR A 754 -20.73 -13.53 -15.41
CA TYR A 754 -19.60 -12.91 -14.73
C TYR A 754 -18.25 -13.40 -15.28
N ILE A 755 -18.06 -14.69 -15.51
CA ILE A 755 -16.81 -15.24 -16.08
C ILE A 755 -16.55 -14.69 -17.48
N ARG A 756 -17.58 -14.48 -18.28
CA ARG A 756 -17.45 -13.95 -19.66
C ARG A 756 -17.19 -12.45 -19.70
N THR A 757 -17.84 -11.66 -18.85
CA THR A 757 -17.91 -10.20 -18.97
C THR A 757 -17.08 -9.43 -17.96
N ALA A 758 -16.68 -10.03 -16.84
CA ALA A 758 -15.86 -9.34 -15.83
C ALA A 758 -14.41 -9.19 -16.28
N ASP A 759 -13.79 -8.11 -15.85
CA ASP A 759 -12.38 -7.81 -16.13
C ASP A 759 -11.41 -8.59 -15.22
N LYS A 760 -10.12 -8.42 -15.46
CA LYS A 760 -9.06 -9.08 -14.71
C LYS A 760 -9.11 -8.72 -13.21
N LEU A 761 -9.13 -9.75 -12.35
CA LEU A 761 -9.19 -9.62 -10.89
C LEU A 761 -10.39 -8.82 -10.35
N GLN A 762 -11.39 -8.59 -11.15
CA GLN A 762 -12.60 -7.87 -10.77
C GLN A 762 -13.50 -8.73 -9.88
N ARG A 763 -13.87 -8.22 -8.72
CA ARG A 763 -14.86 -8.86 -7.82
C ARG A 763 -16.27 -8.63 -8.33
N THR A 764 -17.18 -9.54 -8.00
CA THR A 764 -18.60 -9.46 -8.38
C THR A 764 -19.29 -8.17 -7.91
N ALA A 765 -18.93 -7.65 -6.73
CA ALA A 765 -19.45 -6.37 -6.26
C ALA A 765 -19.01 -5.20 -7.18
N ARG A 766 -17.71 -5.11 -7.50
CA ARG A 766 -17.20 -4.06 -8.40
C ARG A 766 -17.74 -4.24 -9.83
N TRP A 767 -17.83 -5.47 -10.31
CA TRP A 767 -18.44 -5.76 -11.61
C TRP A 767 -19.90 -5.29 -11.69
N LEU A 768 -20.67 -5.47 -10.61
CA LEU A 768 -22.05 -4.99 -10.56
C LEU A 768 -22.14 -3.46 -10.51
N GLU A 769 -21.21 -2.79 -9.83
CA GLU A 769 -21.07 -1.33 -9.84
C GLU A 769 -20.73 -0.81 -11.24
N ASP A 770 -19.82 -1.45 -11.96
CA ASP A 770 -19.49 -1.08 -13.34
C ASP A 770 -20.69 -1.29 -14.29
N LEU A 771 -21.52 -2.32 -14.05
CA LEU A 771 -22.79 -2.48 -14.76
C LEU A 771 -23.81 -1.38 -14.42
N ASP A 772 -23.82 -0.84 -13.18
CA ASP A 772 -24.62 0.35 -12.84
C ASP A 772 -24.17 1.56 -13.65
N GLU A 773 -22.85 1.80 -13.74
CA GLU A 773 -22.29 2.90 -14.52
C GLU A 773 -22.62 2.77 -16.02
N GLU A 774 -22.62 1.55 -16.56
CA GLU A 774 -22.85 1.28 -17.98
C GLU A 774 -24.34 1.31 -18.37
N HIS A 775 -25.22 0.77 -17.52
CA HIS A 775 -26.63 0.54 -17.83
C HIS A 775 -27.59 1.35 -16.98
N GLY A 776 -27.10 2.16 -16.03
CA GLY A 776 -27.91 2.94 -15.08
C GLY A 776 -28.40 2.13 -13.88
N ASP A 777 -28.72 0.86 -14.03
CA ASP A 777 -29.04 -0.11 -12.96
C ASP A 777 -28.55 -1.50 -13.40
N GLY A 778 -27.37 -1.88 -12.90
CA GLY A 778 -26.73 -3.15 -13.22
C GLY A 778 -27.52 -4.37 -12.74
N LEU A 779 -28.28 -4.24 -11.62
CA LEU A 779 -29.13 -5.33 -11.15
C LEU A 779 -30.33 -5.54 -12.10
N ALA A 780 -30.98 -4.49 -12.54
CA ALA A 780 -32.07 -4.56 -13.52
C ALA A 780 -31.55 -5.10 -14.87
N HIS A 781 -30.35 -4.69 -15.29
CA HIS A 781 -29.67 -5.26 -16.45
C HIS A 781 -29.47 -6.78 -16.28
N LEU A 782 -28.93 -7.23 -15.14
CA LEU A 782 -28.76 -8.66 -14.87
C LEU A 782 -30.10 -9.42 -14.84
N GLN A 783 -31.18 -8.84 -14.32
CA GLN A 783 -32.52 -9.44 -14.36
C GLN A 783 -33.01 -9.60 -15.79
N SER A 784 -32.87 -8.56 -16.61
CA SER A 784 -33.24 -8.62 -18.03
C SER A 784 -32.44 -9.69 -18.78
N VAL A 785 -31.14 -9.79 -18.57
CA VAL A 785 -30.27 -10.77 -19.25
C VAL A 785 -30.50 -12.19 -18.72
N LEU A 786 -30.51 -12.39 -17.39
CA LEU A 786 -30.44 -13.71 -16.81
C LEU A 786 -31.81 -14.34 -16.50
N ILE A 787 -32.89 -13.54 -16.38
CA ILE A 787 -34.28 -14.03 -16.18
C ILE A 787 -35.05 -13.95 -17.48
N GLU A 788 -35.06 -12.76 -18.13
CA GLU A 788 -35.87 -12.51 -19.34
C GLU A 788 -35.19 -12.92 -20.64
N ASP A 789 -33.87 -13.25 -20.57
CA ASP A 789 -33.01 -13.64 -21.71
C ASP A 789 -32.98 -12.60 -22.84
N SER A 790 -32.95 -11.33 -22.47
CA SER A 790 -32.97 -10.20 -23.42
C SER A 790 -31.83 -10.22 -24.45
N LEU A 791 -30.72 -10.88 -24.16
CA LEU A 791 -29.59 -11.05 -25.08
C LEU A 791 -29.57 -12.40 -25.77
N GLY A 792 -30.48 -13.31 -25.47
CA GLY A 792 -30.55 -14.67 -26.05
C GLY A 792 -29.35 -15.54 -25.72
N VAL A 793 -28.74 -15.37 -24.51
CA VAL A 793 -27.52 -16.07 -24.11
C VAL A 793 -27.72 -17.12 -23.02
N CYS A 794 -28.88 -17.20 -22.41
CA CYS A 794 -29.14 -18.06 -21.25
C CYS A 794 -28.86 -19.54 -21.50
N GLU A 795 -29.27 -20.08 -22.65
CA GLU A 795 -29.01 -21.48 -23.02
C GLU A 795 -27.49 -21.75 -23.15
N ASP A 796 -26.72 -20.80 -23.70
CA ASP A 796 -25.27 -20.92 -23.81
C ASP A 796 -24.58 -20.89 -22.43
N LEU A 797 -25.04 -20.02 -21.52
CA LEU A 797 -24.53 -19.94 -20.16
C LEU A 797 -24.77 -21.23 -19.38
N GLU A 798 -25.98 -21.78 -19.47
CA GLU A 798 -26.35 -23.05 -18.85
C GLU A 798 -25.54 -24.23 -19.42
N ARG A 799 -25.35 -24.27 -20.74
CA ARG A 799 -24.56 -25.30 -21.42
C ARG A 799 -23.07 -25.24 -21.01
N ASP A 800 -22.49 -24.06 -20.90
CA ASP A 800 -21.11 -23.90 -20.46
C ASP A 800 -20.95 -24.33 -18.99
N MET A 801 -21.90 -23.98 -18.12
CA MET A 801 -21.89 -24.45 -16.72
C MET A 801 -22.07 -25.97 -16.64
N GLN A 802 -22.98 -26.56 -17.42
CA GLN A 802 -23.18 -28.00 -17.40
C GLN A 802 -21.94 -28.75 -17.88
N ARG A 803 -21.25 -28.24 -18.91
CA ARG A 803 -19.95 -28.79 -19.34
C ARG A 803 -18.93 -28.79 -18.20
N HIS A 804 -18.86 -27.71 -17.42
CA HIS A 804 -18.00 -27.64 -16.23
C HIS A 804 -18.38 -28.74 -15.22
N VAL A 805 -19.65 -28.89 -14.91
CA VAL A 805 -20.16 -29.88 -13.94
C VAL A 805 -19.82 -31.30 -14.38
N ASP A 806 -20.07 -31.62 -15.67
CA ASP A 806 -19.86 -32.97 -16.23
C ASP A 806 -18.39 -33.37 -16.34
N SER A 807 -17.48 -32.40 -16.49
CA SER A 807 -16.04 -32.63 -16.69
C SER A 807 -15.22 -32.40 -15.44
N TYR A 808 -15.80 -32.18 -14.29
CA TYR A 808 -15.08 -31.97 -13.04
C TYR A 808 -14.19 -33.17 -12.65
N GLU A 809 -12.93 -32.93 -12.37
CA GLU A 809 -12.01 -33.86 -11.75
C GLU A 809 -11.28 -33.17 -10.57
N ASP A 810 -11.17 -33.87 -9.44
CA ASP A 810 -10.41 -33.34 -8.30
C ASP A 810 -8.92 -33.28 -8.62
N GLU A 811 -8.33 -32.12 -8.43
CA GLU A 811 -6.93 -31.83 -8.79
C GLU A 811 -5.90 -32.61 -7.95
N TRP A 812 -6.21 -32.93 -6.68
CA TRP A 812 -5.35 -33.78 -5.86
C TRP A 812 -5.35 -35.23 -6.37
N ALA A 813 -6.55 -35.79 -6.57
CA ALA A 813 -6.70 -37.13 -7.09
C ALA A 813 -6.09 -37.28 -8.50
N ALA A 814 -6.27 -36.28 -9.36
CA ALA A 814 -5.65 -36.25 -10.69
C ALA A 814 -4.13 -36.18 -10.63
N THR A 815 -3.58 -35.42 -9.68
CA THR A 815 -2.11 -35.32 -9.49
C THR A 815 -1.53 -36.64 -9.01
N LEU A 816 -2.15 -37.28 -8.05
CA LEU A 816 -1.68 -38.55 -7.48
C LEU A 816 -1.64 -39.71 -8.49
N LYS A 817 -2.36 -39.63 -9.58
CA LYS A 817 -2.41 -40.64 -10.65
C LYS A 817 -1.39 -40.44 -11.76
N ASP A 818 -0.68 -39.33 -11.80
CA ASP A 818 0.22 -38.95 -12.89
C ASP A 818 1.64 -38.65 -12.37
N GLU A 819 2.60 -39.48 -12.67
CA GLU A 819 4.01 -39.32 -12.26
C GLU A 819 4.62 -37.99 -12.75
N ARG A 820 4.25 -37.46 -13.91
CA ARG A 820 4.77 -36.19 -14.41
C ARG A 820 4.27 -35.03 -13.57
N ARG A 821 3.02 -35.13 -13.12
CA ARG A 821 2.44 -34.11 -12.22
C ARG A 821 3.11 -34.16 -10.85
N LEU A 822 3.38 -35.37 -10.32
CA LEU A 822 4.03 -35.56 -9.03
C LEU A 822 5.49 -35.04 -9.00
N ARG A 823 6.20 -35.05 -10.13
CA ARG A 823 7.57 -34.50 -10.22
C ARG A 823 7.68 -33.03 -9.83
N ARG A 824 6.59 -32.27 -9.89
CA ARG A 824 6.55 -30.84 -9.50
C ARG A 824 6.66 -30.64 -7.98
N PHE A 825 6.41 -31.67 -7.20
CA PHE A 825 6.39 -31.64 -5.73
C PHE A 825 7.69 -32.18 -5.11
N ARG A 826 8.82 -32.03 -5.79
CA ARG A 826 10.14 -32.38 -5.29
C ARG A 826 10.85 -31.15 -4.75
N ALA A 827 11.45 -31.27 -3.57
CA ALA A 827 12.27 -30.21 -3.00
C ALA A 827 13.54 -29.98 -3.83
N PHE A 828 14.17 -31.08 -4.32
CA PHE A 828 15.42 -31.03 -5.09
C PHE A 828 15.33 -31.86 -6.37
N ILE A 829 15.78 -31.26 -7.47
CA ILE A 829 15.78 -31.93 -8.79
C ILE A 829 16.78 -33.10 -8.81
N ASN A 830 17.96 -32.90 -8.23
CA ASN A 830 19.06 -33.86 -8.25
C ASN A 830 19.00 -34.93 -7.12
N GLU A 831 18.09 -34.75 -6.17
CA GLU A 831 17.81 -35.63 -5.06
C GLU A 831 16.30 -35.84 -4.90
N PRO A 832 15.69 -36.72 -5.71
CA PRO A 832 14.23 -36.86 -5.77
C PRO A 832 13.57 -37.22 -4.44
N ASN A 833 14.29 -37.92 -3.55
CA ASN A 833 13.83 -38.32 -2.23
C ASN A 833 14.34 -37.37 -1.11
N GLY A 834 15.04 -36.32 -1.48
CA GLY A 834 15.52 -35.32 -0.54
C GLY A 834 14.37 -34.50 0.07
N SER A 835 14.53 -34.14 1.33
CA SER A 835 13.59 -33.30 2.09
C SER A 835 14.26 -32.01 2.53
N ASP A 836 13.53 -30.92 2.44
CA ASP A 836 14.00 -29.56 2.86
C ASP A 836 13.66 -29.28 4.34
N GLU A 837 13.98 -30.22 5.22
CA GLU A 837 13.68 -30.07 6.65
C GLU A 837 14.44 -28.93 7.33
N ALA A 838 15.64 -28.63 6.82
CA ALA A 838 16.51 -27.63 7.43
C ALA A 838 16.06 -26.18 7.17
N SER A 839 15.29 -25.94 6.12
CA SER A 839 14.84 -24.60 5.74
C SER A 839 13.58 -24.13 6.50
N HIS A 840 12.87 -25.05 7.15
CA HIS A 840 11.63 -24.75 7.85
C HIS A 840 11.70 -25.15 9.32
N LEU A 841 11.89 -24.18 10.18
CA LEU A 841 12.00 -24.37 11.63
C LEU A 841 10.76 -23.81 12.33
N PHE A 842 10.27 -24.56 13.32
CA PHE A 842 9.07 -24.18 14.08
C PHE A 842 9.37 -24.19 15.58
N VAL A 843 8.54 -23.47 16.31
CA VAL A 843 8.45 -23.55 17.79
C VAL A 843 7.04 -23.98 18.18
N LEU A 844 6.90 -24.55 19.36
CA LEU A 844 5.60 -24.93 19.91
C LEU A 844 5.01 -23.73 20.69
N GLU A 845 3.81 -23.33 20.31
CA GLU A 845 3.01 -22.33 20.99
C GLU A 845 1.56 -22.79 21.09
N ARG A 846 0.96 -22.76 22.29
CA ARG A 846 -0.41 -23.24 22.50
C ARG A 846 -0.65 -24.67 21.98
N GLU A 847 0.31 -25.55 22.23
CA GLU A 847 0.32 -26.97 21.81
C GLU A 847 0.31 -27.19 20.28
N GLN A 848 0.63 -26.16 19.50
CA GLN A 848 0.71 -26.23 18.04
C GLN A 848 2.03 -25.62 17.53
N ILE A 849 2.43 -25.97 16.33
CA ILE A 849 3.60 -25.35 15.69
C ILE A 849 3.25 -23.94 15.18
N ARG A 850 4.24 -23.05 15.23
CA ARG A 850 4.31 -21.85 14.41
C ARG A 850 5.70 -21.69 13.82
N PRO A 851 5.87 -20.98 12.70
CA PRO A 851 7.20 -20.65 12.20
C PRO A 851 8.05 -19.97 13.28
N ALA A 852 9.31 -20.44 13.43
CA ALA A 852 10.27 -19.79 14.29
C ALA A 852 10.71 -18.45 13.68
N THR A 853 10.87 -17.40 14.48
CA THR A 853 11.41 -16.16 13.99
C THR A 853 12.92 -16.24 13.79
N PRO A 854 13.54 -15.40 12.95
CA PRO A 854 14.99 -15.36 12.79
C PRO A 854 15.72 -15.17 14.11
N GLU A 855 15.18 -14.36 15.02
CA GLU A 855 15.75 -14.08 16.34
C GLU A 855 15.72 -15.33 17.23
N GLU A 856 14.61 -16.07 17.25
CA GLU A 856 14.49 -17.33 17.99
C GLU A 856 15.50 -18.37 17.49
N ILE A 857 15.66 -18.45 16.16
CA ILE A 857 16.64 -19.35 15.53
C ILE A 857 18.06 -18.94 15.93
N ALA A 858 18.37 -17.65 15.88
CA ALA A 858 19.69 -17.12 16.25
C ALA A 858 19.98 -17.37 17.74
N ALA A 859 19.05 -17.05 18.63
CA ALA A 859 19.20 -17.25 20.07
C ALA A 859 19.43 -18.72 20.45
N VAL A 860 18.72 -19.65 19.80
CA VAL A 860 18.95 -21.10 20.00
C VAL A 860 20.33 -21.53 19.48
N LYS A 861 20.74 -21.05 18.32
CA LYS A 861 22.07 -21.33 17.76
C LYS A 861 23.20 -20.75 18.60
N ALA A 862 23.00 -19.61 19.22
CA ALA A 862 23.97 -18.99 20.15
C ALA A 862 24.00 -19.65 21.54
N GLY A 863 23.06 -20.55 21.86
CA GLY A 863 22.91 -21.14 23.20
C GLY A 863 22.31 -20.19 24.23
N GLU A 864 21.67 -19.12 23.77
CA GLU A 864 21.06 -18.06 24.59
C GLU A 864 19.59 -18.36 24.94
N SER A 865 18.99 -19.33 24.26
CA SER A 865 17.60 -19.74 24.49
C SER A 865 17.49 -21.25 24.64
N ASN A 866 16.61 -21.68 25.56
CA ASN A 866 16.22 -23.08 25.74
C ASN A 866 15.02 -23.48 24.87
N THR A 867 14.60 -22.63 23.94
CA THR A 867 13.50 -22.92 23.00
C THR A 867 13.86 -24.13 22.14
N VAL A 868 12.95 -25.09 22.06
CA VAL A 868 13.14 -26.26 21.21
C VAL A 868 12.65 -25.94 19.80
N LEU A 869 13.57 -25.89 18.85
CA LEU A 869 13.24 -25.82 17.43
C LEU A 869 12.86 -27.21 16.92
N VAL A 870 11.75 -27.29 16.22
CA VAL A 870 11.25 -28.49 15.55
C VAL A 870 11.31 -28.30 14.04
N THR A 871 11.68 -29.32 13.31
CA THR A 871 11.81 -29.32 11.85
C THR A 871 10.55 -29.84 11.14
N GLY A 872 9.48 -30.11 11.89
CA GLY A 872 8.35 -30.87 11.37
C GLY A 872 8.64 -32.37 11.20
N THR A 873 7.65 -33.12 10.75
CA THR A 873 7.78 -34.56 10.61
C THR A 873 8.55 -34.94 9.34
N LYS A 874 9.41 -35.92 9.42
CA LYS A 874 10.06 -36.51 8.24
C LYS A 874 9.01 -37.15 7.32
N ILE A 875 9.28 -37.17 6.02
CA ILE A 875 8.47 -37.93 5.07
C ILE A 875 8.51 -39.39 5.49
N PRO A 876 7.38 -40.09 5.67
CA PRO A 876 7.37 -41.52 5.94
C PRO A 876 8.10 -42.27 4.84
N VAL A 877 9.05 -43.12 5.21
CA VAL A 877 9.73 -44.00 4.25
C VAL A 877 8.75 -45.08 3.79
N GLY A 878 8.31 -44.99 2.52
CA GLY A 878 7.41 -45.96 1.92
C GLY A 878 6.00 -45.47 1.71
N LYS A 879 5.76 -44.95 0.53
CA LYS A 879 4.54 -44.45 -0.08
C LYS A 879 4.20 -43.00 0.27
N PRO A 880 3.83 -42.21 -0.68
CA PRO A 880 2.97 -42.57 -1.78
C PRO A 880 3.82 -43.39 -2.69
N SER A 881 3.29 -44.63 -2.88
CA SER A 881 3.96 -45.59 -3.67
C SER A 881 4.73 -44.88 -4.70
N ASP A 882 6.00 -44.82 -4.41
CA ASP A 882 6.87 -44.60 -5.49
C ASP A 882 6.66 -43.25 -6.21
N LEU A 883 6.61 -42.17 -5.47
CA LEU A 883 7.00 -40.89 -6.04
C LEU A 883 8.36 -40.98 -6.67
N ASN A 884 8.64 -42.21 -7.11
CA ASN A 884 9.82 -42.64 -7.60
C ASN A 884 9.76 -43.42 -8.79
N PRO A 885 10.65 -43.93 -9.27
CA PRO A 885 12.05 -43.62 -9.24
C PRO A 885 12.44 -42.84 -10.49
N VAL A 886 13.39 -41.95 -10.37
CA VAL A 886 14.28 -41.75 -11.52
C VAL A 886 14.81 -43.11 -11.85
N PRO A 887 14.61 -43.68 -13.03
CA PRO A 887 15.40 -44.83 -13.47
C PRO A 887 16.85 -44.44 -13.26
N ALA A 888 17.62 -45.26 -12.60
CA ALA A 888 19.05 -45.10 -12.61
C ALA A 888 19.47 -44.90 -14.06
N ALA A 889 20.26 -43.85 -14.33
CA ALA A 889 20.77 -43.56 -15.66
C ALA A 889 21.54 -44.73 -16.21
#